data_3516bcb271e7bbd11efeea48545c9621
#
_entry.id   3516bcb271e7bbd11efeea48545c9621
#
_cell.length_a   1.000
_cell.length_b   1.000
_cell.length_c   1.000
_cell.angle_alpha   90.00
_cell.angle_beta   90.00
_cell.angle_gamma   90.00
#
_symmetry.space_group_name_H-M   'P 1'
#
loop_
_entity.id
_entity.type
_entity.pdbx_description
1 polymer ?
#
loop_
_entity_poly.entity_id
_entity_poly.type
_entity_poly.pdbx_seq_one_letter_code
_entity_poly.pdbx_strand_id
1 'polypeptide(L)'
;MAEYLRRMDEYLPRIAVKRLNQTNWDLYKSFCETIKSRRSSREFLLSTALMEPLIKGSVRKKIWLPWKKKHEENEESFRVISNHELTRNPRRLYAARNAFDVIPHPNVFSFNTIVSAYAKESQPVIAHQLFDQIPEPDLVSYNTLISAYADRGDTQPALHLFMEMRELGFDMDGFTFSAAITAACKDIWLIRQLHKLAISGGFNAYTSVNNSLVTYYSKNGYLDDAKSIFNNMGSDKDEVTWNSMIVAHSQHREGLEALELYRKMVYLELPIDTFSFASVLTAFTCLEDLRGGVQFHGQLIKKGFHQNTHVGSGLIDLYSKCHGGMSDCKKVFQEIVSPDLVLWNTMVSGYSQKNNLSEEALVYFTQMQRQGYRPDDCTFVCAITASSNLSSPSQGKQLHSLSLKSHIPSNQISIHNALITMYSKCGNLQDARKVFDKMPEHNTVTFNSLITGYSNHGLQTQALHLFHHMLNTNISPTSITFISILSACAHTGKISQAKNYFNIMTESFNIKPTEEHYSCMIDLLGRAGKLDEAEKLIKSMPVKPSTVSWGALLGSCRIHGNLELAEKAAHQCVVLEPSNASPYVILSHMYSKAKRFEQVGRIRKLMRDNGVKKNPGCSWIEVKNKVHVFVAEDSCHPMLKEINEFWEELLIKMKEVGYKGSDDNDDDDDDDDEISLGRHSEKLAVVFGLMMSKDGESLYVVKNLRICGDCHDAIKIISGLTFREITVRDARRFHCFKGGKCSCGDYW
;
A
#
# COMPACT_ATOMS: atom_id res chain seq x y z
N MET A 1 -23.06 26.18 37.66
CA MET A 1 -23.41 25.01 38.49
C MET A 1 -23.14 25.25 39.99
N ALA A 2 -21.93 25.61 40.44
CA ALA A 2 -21.59 25.88 41.84
C ALA A 2 -22.47 26.99 42.45
N GLU A 3 -22.73 28.09 41.74
CA GLU A 3 -23.58 29.19 42.21
C GLU A 3 -25.07 28.81 42.25
N TYR A 4 -25.54 27.94 41.38
CA TYR A 4 -26.89 27.40 41.40
C TYR A 4 -27.10 26.41 42.57
N LEU A 5 -26.09 25.55 42.83
CA LEU A 5 -26.09 24.67 44.00
C LEU A 5 -26.05 25.50 45.30
N ARG A 6 -25.26 26.56 45.34
CA ARG A 6 -25.21 27.49 46.49
C ARG A 6 -26.56 28.19 46.71
N ARG A 7 -27.24 28.62 45.65
CA ARG A 7 -28.61 29.16 45.74
C ARG A 7 -29.64 28.11 46.14
N MET A 8 -29.51 26.87 45.67
CA MET A 8 -30.37 25.76 46.13
C MET A 8 -30.08 25.39 47.59
N ASP A 9 -28.81 25.32 48.00
CA ASP A 9 -28.41 25.09 49.41
C ASP A 9 -28.89 26.26 50.34
N GLU A 10 -28.92 27.47 49.88
CA GLU A 10 -29.41 28.63 50.63
C GLU A 10 -30.95 28.69 50.74
N TYR A 11 -31.67 28.27 49.69
CA TYR A 11 -33.14 28.38 49.62
C TYR A 11 -33.89 27.12 50.07
N LEU A 12 -33.37 25.92 49.85
CA LEU A 12 -34.04 24.68 50.23
C LEU A 12 -34.08 24.42 51.75
N PRO A 13 -33.04 24.72 52.55
CA PRO A 13 -33.08 24.53 53.98
C PRO A 13 -34.12 25.42 54.67
N ARG A 14 -34.41 26.61 54.15
CA ARG A 14 -35.34 27.57 54.78
C ARG A 14 -36.84 27.25 54.52
N ILE A 15 -37.17 26.55 53.45
CA ILE A 15 -38.56 26.34 53.03
C ILE A 15 -39.00 24.87 53.07
N ALA A 16 -38.07 23.89 52.88
CA ALA A 16 -38.39 22.47 52.70
C ALA A 16 -38.09 21.55 53.90
N VAL A 17 -37.15 21.91 54.74
CA VAL A 17 -36.66 21.03 55.85
C VAL A 17 -37.73 20.80 56.96
N LYS A 18 -38.72 21.67 57.10
CA LYS A 18 -39.81 21.47 58.09
C LYS A 18 -40.85 20.41 57.70
N ARG A 19 -40.77 19.77 56.50
CA ARG A 19 -41.82 18.83 56.04
C ARG A 19 -41.27 17.63 55.19
N LEU A 20 -39.98 17.39 55.11
CA LEU A 20 -39.42 16.22 54.48
C LEU A 20 -39.22 15.12 55.52
N ASN A 21 -39.71 13.90 55.24
CA ASN A 21 -39.37 12.72 56.02
C ASN A 21 -37.93 12.26 55.73
N GLN A 22 -37.35 11.41 56.56
CA GLN A 22 -35.96 10.97 56.49
C GLN A 22 -35.59 10.44 55.10
N THR A 23 -36.49 9.70 54.47
CA THR A 23 -36.30 9.10 53.13
C THR A 23 -36.15 10.17 52.02
N ASN A 24 -36.89 11.25 52.10
CA ASN A 24 -36.80 12.34 51.15
C ASN A 24 -35.55 13.22 51.33
N TRP A 25 -35.01 13.26 52.56
CA TRP A 25 -33.75 13.92 52.87
C TRP A 25 -32.55 13.13 52.37
N ASP A 26 -32.60 11.79 52.44
CA ASP A 26 -31.57 10.91 51.90
C ASP A 26 -31.54 10.93 50.36
N LEU A 27 -32.71 11.00 49.71
CA LEU A 27 -32.82 11.23 48.26
C LEU A 27 -32.22 12.57 47.82
N TYR A 28 -32.46 13.65 48.58
CA TYR A 28 -31.83 14.95 48.30
C TYR A 28 -30.32 14.91 48.48
N LYS A 29 -29.78 14.28 49.50
CA LYS A 29 -28.34 14.08 49.68
C LYS A 29 -27.75 13.30 48.52
N SER A 30 -28.36 12.19 48.13
CA SER A 30 -27.93 11.36 47.00
C SER A 30 -27.92 12.15 45.69
N PHE A 31 -28.93 13.01 45.45
CA PHE A 31 -28.98 13.91 44.29
C PHE A 31 -27.83 14.92 44.31
N CYS A 32 -27.55 15.56 45.44
CA CYS A 32 -26.42 16.50 45.58
C CYS A 32 -25.07 15.81 45.37
N GLU A 33 -24.91 14.57 45.87
CA GLU A 33 -23.70 13.77 45.67
C GLU A 33 -23.55 13.32 44.21
N THR A 34 -24.64 12.93 43.54
CA THR A 34 -24.62 12.58 42.10
C THR A 34 -24.21 13.78 41.25
N ILE A 35 -24.68 15.00 41.55
CA ILE A 35 -24.27 16.22 40.87
C ILE A 35 -22.78 16.55 41.13
N LYS A 36 -22.30 16.38 42.38
CA LYS A 36 -20.90 16.65 42.76
C LYS A 36 -19.92 15.62 42.17
N SER A 37 -20.35 14.36 41.99
CA SER A 37 -19.49 13.25 41.55
C SER A 37 -19.35 13.13 40.04
N ARG A 38 -19.96 14.00 39.20
CA ARG A 38 -19.96 13.92 37.73
C ARG A 38 -20.31 12.54 37.17
N ARG A 39 -21.18 11.77 37.83
CA ARG A 39 -21.63 10.45 37.36
C ARG A 39 -22.49 10.54 36.10
N SER A 40 -22.66 9.39 35.42
CA SER A 40 -23.24 9.31 34.06
C SER A 40 -24.60 10.02 33.91
N SER A 41 -24.89 10.49 32.70
CA SER A 41 -26.14 11.18 32.33
C SER A 41 -27.39 10.38 32.69
N ARG A 42 -27.31 9.05 32.71
CA ARG A 42 -28.41 8.15 33.06
C ARG A 42 -28.76 8.16 34.55
N GLU A 43 -27.75 8.21 35.42
CA GLU A 43 -27.95 8.32 36.90
C GLU A 43 -28.46 9.72 37.26
N PHE A 44 -28.01 10.72 36.54
CA PHE A 44 -28.48 12.10 36.67
C PHE A 44 -29.97 12.25 36.31
N LEU A 45 -30.43 11.67 35.18
CA LEU A 45 -31.83 11.67 34.76
C LEU A 45 -32.74 10.95 35.74
N LEU A 46 -32.28 9.79 36.25
CA LEU A 46 -33.00 9.04 37.26
C LEU A 46 -33.15 9.83 38.58
N SER A 47 -32.07 10.50 39.01
CA SER A 47 -32.09 11.34 40.23
C SER A 47 -32.95 12.62 40.08
N THR A 48 -32.97 13.23 38.88
CA THR A 48 -33.84 14.38 38.57
C THR A 48 -35.31 13.95 38.53
N ALA A 49 -35.65 12.80 37.93
CA ALA A 49 -37.01 12.28 37.88
C ALA A 49 -37.57 11.94 39.29
N LEU A 50 -36.71 11.45 40.19
CA LEU A 50 -37.08 11.15 41.59
C LEU A 50 -37.28 12.43 42.41
N MET A 51 -36.57 13.50 42.11
CA MET A 51 -36.68 14.78 42.83
C MET A 51 -37.83 15.68 42.40
N GLU A 52 -38.30 15.55 41.15
CA GLU A 52 -39.37 16.40 40.60
C GLU A 52 -40.67 16.43 41.43
N PRO A 53 -41.19 15.29 41.95
CA PRO A 53 -42.37 15.27 42.80
C PRO A 53 -42.19 15.94 44.16
N LEU A 54 -40.94 16.09 44.61
CA LEU A 54 -40.62 16.59 45.96
C LEU A 54 -40.47 18.12 45.98
N ILE A 55 -40.27 18.76 44.82
CA ILE A 55 -40.07 20.22 44.70
C ILE A 55 -41.41 20.89 44.40
N LYS A 56 -41.96 21.65 45.39
CA LYS A 56 -43.28 22.32 45.27
C LYS A 56 -43.17 23.85 45.36
N GLY A 57 -44.22 24.56 44.83
CA GLY A 57 -44.44 26.01 45.02
C GLY A 57 -43.50 26.90 44.23
N SER A 58 -43.07 28.02 44.83
CA SER A 58 -42.28 29.07 44.17
C SER A 58 -40.86 28.60 43.78
N VAL A 59 -40.30 27.60 44.47
CA VAL A 59 -39.01 27.02 44.16
C VAL A 59 -39.06 26.25 42.84
N ARG A 60 -40.16 25.47 42.59
CA ARG A 60 -40.36 24.78 41.32
C ARG A 60 -40.47 25.77 40.16
N LYS A 61 -41.23 26.84 40.28
CA LYS A 61 -41.44 27.82 39.20
C LYS A 61 -40.23 28.74 38.95
N LYS A 62 -39.56 29.21 40.02
CA LYS A 62 -38.50 30.21 39.90
C LYS A 62 -37.07 29.64 39.68
N ILE A 63 -36.82 28.44 40.18
CA ILE A 63 -35.47 27.83 40.17
C ILE A 63 -35.44 26.51 39.42
N TRP A 64 -36.33 25.58 39.78
CA TRP A 64 -36.30 24.21 39.26
C TRP A 64 -36.71 24.14 37.79
N LEU A 65 -37.83 24.70 37.39
CA LEU A 65 -38.29 24.63 36.01
C LEU A 65 -37.38 25.34 35.02
N PRO A 66 -36.87 26.55 35.27
CA PRO A 66 -35.87 27.19 34.39
C PRO A 66 -34.55 26.43 34.33
N TRP A 67 -34.10 25.86 35.48
CA TRP A 67 -32.89 25.03 35.52
C TRP A 67 -33.07 23.73 34.75
N LYS A 68 -34.18 23.02 34.94
CA LYS A 68 -34.55 21.79 34.25
C LYS A 68 -34.61 22.04 32.72
N LYS A 69 -35.32 23.09 32.27
CA LYS A 69 -35.45 23.43 30.88
C LYS A 69 -34.09 23.74 30.23
N LYS A 70 -33.24 24.52 30.91
CA LYS A 70 -31.88 24.83 30.42
C LYS A 70 -30.98 23.58 30.35
N HIS A 71 -31.19 22.63 31.25
CA HIS A 71 -30.43 21.37 31.22
C HIS A 71 -30.94 20.38 30.16
N GLU A 72 -32.27 20.29 29.98
CA GLU A 72 -32.87 19.47 28.93
C GLU A 72 -32.52 19.98 27.53
N GLU A 73 -32.52 21.29 27.30
CA GLU A 73 -32.11 21.92 26.05
C GLU A 73 -30.61 21.64 25.76
N ASN A 74 -29.75 21.71 26.77
CA ASN A 74 -28.32 21.38 26.64
C ASN A 74 -28.08 19.88 26.44
N GLU A 75 -28.88 19.01 27.10
CA GLU A 75 -28.75 17.55 26.98
C GLU A 75 -29.27 17.03 25.63
N GLU A 76 -30.33 17.65 25.09
CA GLU A 76 -30.83 17.27 23.77
C GLU A 76 -29.87 17.70 22.66
N SER A 77 -29.28 18.88 22.76
CA SER A 77 -28.21 19.36 21.91
C SER A 77 -26.95 18.47 22.04
N PHE A 78 -26.62 18.04 23.27
CA PHE A 78 -25.52 17.10 23.54
C PHE A 78 -25.78 15.72 22.98
N ARG A 79 -27.00 15.15 23.12
CA ARG A 79 -27.35 13.85 22.51
C ARG A 79 -27.24 13.89 20.99
N VAL A 80 -27.62 15.00 20.36
CA VAL A 80 -27.47 15.19 18.91
C VAL A 80 -26.00 15.26 18.52
N ILE A 81 -25.13 15.92 19.31
CA ILE A 81 -23.71 16.10 19.00
C ILE A 81 -22.87 14.87 19.37
N SER A 82 -23.20 14.14 20.46
CA SER A 82 -22.40 13.04 21.00
C SER A 82 -22.75 11.64 20.49
N ASN A 83 -23.80 11.50 19.66
CA ASN A 83 -24.23 10.18 19.18
C ASN A 83 -23.14 9.54 18.32
N HIS A 84 -22.54 8.44 18.80
CA HIS A 84 -21.40 7.73 18.18
C HIS A 84 -21.63 7.31 16.71
N GLU A 85 -22.90 7.19 16.29
CA GLU A 85 -23.28 6.94 14.90
C GLU A 85 -23.17 8.18 13.99
N LEU A 86 -22.93 9.38 14.56
CA LEU A 86 -22.82 10.65 13.79
C LEU A 86 -21.53 10.76 12.99
N THR A 87 -20.49 10.01 13.31
CA THR A 87 -19.12 10.23 12.88
C THR A 87 -18.73 9.62 11.52
N ARG A 88 -19.68 9.10 10.73
CA ARG A 88 -19.38 8.49 9.41
C ARG A 88 -20.21 9.05 8.25
N ASN A 89 -20.93 10.15 8.44
CA ASN A 89 -21.77 10.73 7.39
C ASN A 89 -21.69 12.26 7.38
N PRO A 90 -21.19 12.89 6.29
CA PRO A 90 -21.05 14.36 6.18
C PRO A 90 -22.35 15.16 6.45
N ARG A 91 -23.50 14.57 6.15
CA ARG A 91 -24.81 15.20 6.47
C ARG A 91 -25.04 15.31 7.97
N ARG A 92 -24.45 14.41 8.75
CA ARG A 92 -24.58 14.40 10.21
C ARG A 92 -23.61 15.40 10.87
N LEU A 93 -22.39 15.56 10.33
CA LEU A 93 -21.46 16.60 10.78
C LEU A 93 -22.06 18.00 10.58
N TYR A 94 -22.72 18.22 9.44
CA TYR A 94 -23.47 19.46 9.18
C TYR A 94 -24.63 19.66 10.19
N ALA A 95 -25.35 18.60 10.53
CA ALA A 95 -26.40 18.66 11.54
C ALA A 95 -25.84 18.95 12.94
N ALA A 96 -24.70 18.34 13.30
CA ALA A 96 -23.99 18.63 14.56
C ALA A 96 -23.51 20.08 14.62
N ARG A 97 -23.01 20.63 13.50
CA ARG A 97 -22.62 22.04 13.41
C ARG A 97 -23.82 22.98 13.60
N ASN A 98 -24.93 22.73 12.91
CA ASN A 98 -26.15 23.51 13.05
C ASN A 98 -26.70 23.46 14.49
N ALA A 99 -26.65 22.28 15.12
CA ALA A 99 -27.06 22.14 16.52
C ALA A 99 -26.15 22.93 17.46
N PHE A 100 -24.83 22.94 17.20
CA PHE A 100 -23.88 23.74 17.97
C PHE A 100 -24.13 25.27 17.80
N ASP A 101 -24.36 25.71 16.56
CA ASP A 101 -24.56 27.15 16.23
C ASP A 101 -25.86 27.72 16.83
N VAL A 102 -26.84 26.89 17.19
CA VAL A 102 -28.09 27.28 17.85
C VAL A 102 -27.91 27.42 19.37
N ILE A 103 -26.79 26.95 19.96
CA ILE A 103 -26.57 27.10 21.41
C ILE A 103 -26.23 28.55 21.76
N PRO A 104 -27.07 29.27 22.55
CA PRO A 104 -26.86 30.69 22.80
C PRO A 104 -25.56 31.00 23.57
N HIS A 105 -25.12 30.10 24.43
CA HIS A 105 -23.92 30.23 25.26
C HIS A 105 -23.20 28.87 25.32
N PRO A 106 -22.45 28.49 24.29
CA PRO A 106 -21.71 27.21 24.29
C PRO A 106 -20.65 27.24 25.40
N ASN A 107 -20.59 26.16 26.17
CA ASN A 107 -19.55 25.97 27.19
C ASN A 107 -18.38 25.17 26.60
N VAL A 108 -17.26 25.10 27.36
CA VAL A 108 -16.06 24.33 26.95
C VAL A 108 -16.39 22.91 26.52
N PHE A 109 -17.32 22.24 27.20
CA PHE A 109 -17.74 20.88 26.88
C PHE A 109 -18.45 20.80 25.51
N SER A 110 -19.32 21.79 25.19
CA SER A 110 -19.98 21.87 23.87
C SER A 110 -18.95 22.09 22.75
N PHE A 111 -17.96 22.96 22.99
CA PHE A 111 -16.84 23.17 22.07
C PHE A 111 -16.00 21.89 21.91
N ASN A 112 -15.59 21.25 23.00
CA ASN A 112 -14.79 20.02 22.92
C ASN A 112 -15.51 18.90 22.15
N THR A 113 -16.84 18.84 22.25
CA THR A 113 -17.63 17.84 21.53
C THR A 113 -17.63 18.10 20.02
N ILE A 114 -17.85 19.35 19.59
CA ILE A 114 -17.85 19.70 18.16
C ILE A 114 -16.42 19.66 17.58
N VAL A 115 -15.40 20.09 18.32
CA VAL A 115 -13.98 19.96 17.95
C VAL A 115 -13.63 18.48 17.75
N SER A 116 -14.04 17.59 18.66
CA SER A 116 -13.85 16.14 18.52
C SER A 116 -14.57 15.56 17.30
N ALA A 117 -15.76 16.06 16.96
CA ALA A 117 -16.50 15.63 15.78
C ALA A 117 -15.74 16.00 14.48
N TYR A 118 -15.24 17.23 14.36
CA TYR A 118 -14.41 17.64 13.21
C TYR A 118 -13.05 16.93 13.18
N ALA A 119 -12.45 16.68 14.34
CA ALA A 119 -11.22 15.91 14.47
C ALA A 119 -11.38 14.49 13.87
N LYS A 120 -12.44 13.78 14.25
CA LYS A 120 -12.75 12.42 13.76
C LYS A 120 -13.02 12.37 12.25
N GLU A 121 -13.54 13.44 11.66
CA GLU A 121 -13.73 13.57 10.20
C GLU A 121 -12.47 14.06 9.46
N SER A 122 -11.31 14.00 10.12
CA SER A 122 -10.01 14.41 9.56
C SER A 122 -9.98 15.87 9.06
N GLN A 123 -10.70 16.76 9.75
CA GLN A 123 -10.75 18.20 9.46
C GLN A 123 -10.13 19.05 10.59
N PRO A 124 -8.85 18.85 10.94
CA PRO A 124 -8.23 19.50 12.10
C PRO A 124 -8.14 21.02 11.96
N VAL A 125 -8.12 21.55 10.75
CA VAL A 125 -8.10 23.01 10.52
C VAL A 125 -9.40 23.65 11.00
N ILE A 126 -10.56 23.06 10.72
CA ILE A 126 -11.85 23.56 11.21
C ILE A 126 -11.97 23.33 12.72
N ALA A 127 -11.47 22.18 13.20
CA ALA A 127 -11.39 21.90 14.64
C ALA A 127 -10.55 22.96 15.37
N HIS A 128 -9.43 23.40 14.78
CA HIS A 128 -8.58 24.47 15.33
C HIS A 128 -9.29 25.82 15.36
N GLN A 129 -9.97 26.21 14.28
CA GLN A 129 -10.76 27.44 14.23
C GLN A 129 -11.88 27.49 15.30
N LEU A 130 -12.41 26.33 15.67
CA LEU A 130 -13.39 26.22 16.75
C LEU A 130 -12.72 26.23 18.13
N PHE A 131 -11.53 25.67 18.24
CA PHE A 131 -10.72 25.71 19.44
C PHE A 131 -10.33 27.17 19.79
N ASP A 132 -9.94 27.98 18.82
CA ASP A 132 -9.59 29.39 18.97
C ASP A 132 -10.76 30.23 19.51
N GLN A 133 -12.00 29.75 19.37
CA GLN A 133 -13.20 30.40 19.90
C GLN A 133 -13.50 30.03 21.35
N ILE A 134 -12.75 29.10 21.95
CA ILE A 134 -12.95 28.71 23.36
C ILE A 134 -12.33 29.78 24.25
N PRO A 135 -13.09 30.46 25.10
CA PRO A 135 -12.57 31.57 25.93
C PRO A 135 -11.48 31.10 26.92
N GLU A 136 -11.66 29.95 27.51
CA GLU A 136 -10.71 29.28 28.44
C GLU A 136 -10.60 27.81 28.07
N PRO A 137 -9.69 27.42 27.15
CA PRO A 137 -9.47 26.01 26.80
C PRO A 137 -9.01 25.22 28.01
N ASP A 138 -9.51 24.00 28.15
CA ASP A 138 -9.08 23.06 29.19
C ASP A 138 -8.14 21.98 28.63
N LEU A 139 -7.60 21.12 29.51
CA LEU A 139 -6.73 20.01 29.15
C LEU A 139 -7.35 19.11 28.05
N VAL A 140 -8.68 18.90 28.10
CA VAL A 140 -9.40 18.08 27.13
C VAL A 140 -9.45 18.74 25.75
N SER A 141 -9.60 20.08 25.72
CA SER A 141 -9.59 20.89 24.49
C SER A 141 -8.26 20.71 23.75
N TYR A 142 -7.14 20.91 24.44
CA TYR A 142 -5.80 20.73 23.88
C TYR A 142 -5.54 19.28 23.45
N ASN A 143 -5.81 18.30 24.33
CA ASN A 143 -5.58 16.89 24.02
C ASN A 143 -6.38 16.43 22.79
N THR A 144 -7.62 16.90 22.63
CA THR A 144 -8.46 16.61 21.49
C THR A 144 -7.85 17.14 20.18
N LEU A 145 -7.34 18.36 20.20
CA LEU A 145 -6.78 18.98 19.01
C LEU A 145 -5.39 18.43 18.66
N ILE A 146 -4.54 18.17 19.68
CA ILE A 146 -3.24 17.51 19.49
C ILE A 146 -3.45 16.13 18.86
N SER A 147 -4.40 15.33 19.37
CA SER A 147 -4.72 14.01 18.80
C SER A 147 -5.22 14.12 17.35
N ALA A 148 -6.06 15.14 17.04
CA ALA A 148 -6.57 15.36 15.70
C ALA A 148 -5.47 15.63 14.67
N TYR A 149 -4.47 16.43 15.03
CA TYR A 149 -3.30 16.67 14.19
C TYR A 149 -2.38 15.45 14.13
N ALA A 150 -2.22 14.73 15.25
CA ALA A 150 -1.42 13.52 15.31
C ALA A 150 -1.98 12.41 14.40
N ASP A 151 -3.28 12.18 14.43
CA ASP A 151 -3.96 11.19 13.58
C ASP A 151 -3.82 11.48 12.09
N ARG A 152 -3.72 12.76 11.73
CA ARG A 152 -3.46 13.19 10.35
C ARG A 152 -1.98 13.15 9.97
N GLY A 153 -1.08 13.05 10.95
CA GLY A 153 0.36 13.11 10.75
C GLY A 153 0.91 14.53 10.59
N ASP A 154 0.15 15.54 10.98
CA ASP A 154 0.55 16.96 10.98
C ASP A 154 1.35 17.26 12.27
N THR A 155 2.64 16.88 12.28
CA THR A 155 3.52 16.91 13.44
C THR A 155 3.69 18.33 14.03
N GLN A 156 3.94 19.34 13.19
CA GLN A 156 4.27 20.69 13.63
C GLN A 156 3.15 21.37 14.43
N PRO A 157 1.89 21.42 13.97
CA PRO A 157 0.78 22.00 14.74
C PRO A 157 0.53 21.27 16.05
N ALA A 158 0.62 19.93 16.06
CA ALA A 158 0.41 19.14 17.27
C ALA A 158 1.46 19.45 18.36
N LEU A 159 2.73 19.55 17.97
CA LEU A 159 3.80 19.87 18.89
C LEU A 159 3.79 21.33 19.36
N HIS A 160 3.37 22.25 18.50
CA HIS A 160 3.17 23.65 18.90
C HIS A 160 2.15 23.75 20.03
N LEU A 161 1.01 23.09 19.89
CA LEU A 161 -0.01 23.04 20.96
C LEU A 161 0.49 22.35 22.22
N PHE A 162 1.29 21.29 22.09
CA PHE A 162 1.91 20.62 23.25
C PHE A 162 2.88 21.55 23.99
N MET A 163 3.70 22.31 23.25
CA MET A 163 4.62 23.29 23.86
C MET A 163 3.88 24.47 24.50
N GLU A 164 2.84 24.98 23.85
CA GLU A 164 1.96 26.02 24.36
C GLU A 164 1.31 25.62 25.69
N MET A 165 0.75 24.42 25.78
CA MET A 165 0.22 23.86 27.04
C MET A 165 1.26 23.89 28.17
N ARG A 166 2.51 23.53 27.84
CA ARG A 166 3.61 23.50 28.80
C ARG A 166 3.98 24.91 29.26
N GLU A 167 4.03 25.89 28.35
CA GLU A 167 4.33 27.28 28.66
C GLU A 167 3.23 27.93 29.51
N LEU A 168 1.97 27.55 29.27
CA LEU A 168 0.82 28.00 30.06
C LEU A 168 0.72 27.32 31.42
N GLY A 169 1.60 26.35 31.71
CA GLY A 169 1.66 25.67 33.02
C GLY A 169 0.53 24.68 33.28
N PHE A 170 -0.07 24.09 32.23
CA PHE A 170 -1.06 23.03 32.41
C PHE A 170 -0.45 21.79 33.07
N ASP A 171 -1.17 21.19 34.00
CA ASP A 171 -0.85 19.87 34.53
C ASP A 171 -1.13 18.82 33.43
N MET A 172 -0.11 18.52 32.64
CA MET A 172 -0.20 17.51 31.57
C MET A 172 -0.46 16.10 32.14
N ASP A 173 -1.13 15.27 31.39
CA ASP A 173 -1.41 13.90 31.77
C ASP A 173 -0.79 12.88 30.79
N GLY A 174 -0.95 11.59 31.05
CA GLY A 174 -0.46 10.53 30.18
C GLY A 174 -1.07 10.55 28.77
N PHE A 175 -2.29 11.10 28.61
CA PHE A 175 -2.92 11.24 27.29
C PHE A 175 -2.26 12.34 26.47
N THR A 176 -1.87 13.45 27.10
CA THR A 176 -1.12 14.55 26.46
C THR A 176 0.19 14.02 25.86
N PHE A 177 0.98 13.28 26.67
CA PHE A 177 2.24 12.70 26.20
C PHE A 177 2.04 11.64 25.12
N SER A 178 1.04 10.78 25.28
CA SER A 178 0.68 9.76 24.29
C SER A 178 0.34 10.42 22.94
N ALA A 179 -0.46 11.49 22.93
CA ALA A 179 -0.80 12.23 21.73
C ALA A 179 0.41 12.93 21.10
N ALA A 180 1.30 13.54 21.90
CA ALA A 180 2.52 14.17 21.41
C ALA A 180 3.50 13.15 20.80
N ILE A 181 3.67 11.97 21.39
CA ILE A 181 4.47 10.87 20.85
C ILE A 181 3.86 10.35 19.54
N THR A 182 2.54 10.26 19.47
CA THR A 182 1.83 9.89 18.24
C THR A 182 2.06 10.91 17.13
N ALA A 183 2.03 12.20 17.44
CA ALA A 183 2.35 13.26 16.50
C ALA A 183 3.78 13.20 15.96
N ALA A 184 4.74 12.76 16.81
CA ALA A 184 6.15 12.59 16.45
C ALA A 184 6.44 11.29 15.64
N CYS A 185 5.44 10.56 15.21
CA CYS A 185 5.47 9.17 14.73
C CYS A 185 6.57 8.82 13.70
N LYS A 186 7.07 9.79 12.93
CA LYS A 186 8.07 9.61 11.86
C LYS A 186 9.47 10.12 12.24
N ASP A 187 9.61 10.78 13.37
CA ASP A 187 10.87 11.40 13.80
C ASP A 187 11.38 10.76 15.10
N ILE A 188 12.31 9.83 14.93
CA ILE A 188 12.91 9.10 16.08
C ILE A 188 13.63 10.01 17.05
N TRP A 189 14.27 11.10 16.57
CA TRP A 189 14.98 12.03 17.45
C TRP A 189 13.98 12.76 18.37
N LEU A 190 12.85 13.17 17.82
CA LEU A 190 11.76 13.80 18.55
C LEU A 190 11.09 12.84 19.54
N ILE A 191 10.86 11.58 19.14
CA ILE A 191 10.36 10.53 20.04
C ILE A 191 11.31 10.34 21.23
N ARG A 192 12.61 10.31 20.99
CA ARG A 192 13.61 10.19 22.06
C ARG A 192 13.60 11.39 23.00
N GLN A 193 13.38 12.61 22.51
CA GLN A 193 13.24 13.79 23.35
C GLN A 193 11.97 13.74 24.21
N LEU A 194 10.83 13.40 23.62
CA LEU A 194 9.56 13.23 24.33
C LEU A 194 9.67 12.11 25.38
N HIS A 195 10.34 11.00 25.06
CA HIS A 195 10.60 9.91 25.99
C HIS A 195 11.44 10.39 27.18
N LYS A 196 12.53 11.11 26.93
CA LYS A 196 13.35 11.71 28.00
C LYS A 196 12.52 12.66 28.87
N LEU A 197 11.67 13.48 28.25
CA LEU A 197 10.80 14.40 28.94
C LEU A 197 9.75 13.65 29.80
N ALA A 198 9.19 12.58 29.26
CA ALA A 198 8.24 11.72 29.98
C ALA A 198 8.89 11.07 31.22
N ILE A 199 10.13 10.58 31.10
CA ILE A 199 10.88 10.03 32.24
C ILE A 199 11.13 11.10 33.29
N SER A 200 11.61 12.28 32.89
CA SER A 200 11.93 13.37 33.83
C SER A 200 10.70 13.94 34.56
N GLY A 201 9.53 13.86 33.92
CA GLY A 201 8.24 14.27 34.49
C GLY A 201 7.50 13.17 35.22
N GLY A 202 8.02 11.93 35.27
CA GLY A 202 7.36 10.79 35.92
C GLY A 202 6.22 10.18 35.11
N PHE A 203 6.05 10.57 33.84
CA PHE A 203 4.97 10.09 32.96
C PHE A 203 5.20 8.68 32.42
N ASN A 204 6.40 8.13 32.59
CA ASN A 204 6.69 6.72 32.29
C ASN A 204 5.92 5.72 33.20
N ALA A 205 5.26 6.17 34.24
CA ALA A 205 4.33 5.37 35.03
C ALA A 205 2.98 5.16 34.34
N TYR A 206 2.66 5.95 33.29
CA TYR A 206 1.39 5.81 32.57
C TYR A 206 1.50 4.76 31.45
N THR A 207 0.65 3.74 31.52
CA THR A 207 0.60 2.65 30.51
C THR A 207 0.38 3.19 29.10
N SER A 208 -0.47 4.22 28.95
CA SER A 208 -0.74 4.86 27.62
C SER A 208 0.50 5.46 26.98
N VAL A 209 1.40 6.07 27.77
CA VAL A 209 2.67 6.63 27.29
C VAL A 209 3.60 5.52 26.82
N ASN A 210 3.74 4.46 27.62
CA ASN A 210 4.58 3.32 27.29
C ASN A 210 4.05 2.58 26.05
N ASN A 211 2.75 2.41 25.91
CA ASN A 211 2.12 1.80 24.73
C ASN A 211 2.43 2.60 23.44
N SER A 212 2.35 3.93 23.52
CA SER A 212 2.73 4.80 22.40
C SER A 212 4.22 4.69 22.09
N LEU A 213 5.09 4.69 23.09
CA LEU A 213 6.55 4.54 22.91
C LEU A 213 6.88 3.17 22.28
N VAL A 214 6.33 2.06 22.78
CA VAL A 214 6.51 0.72 22.21
C VAL A 214 6.11 0.71 20.73
N THR A 215 4.95 1.28 20.43
CA THR A 215 4.43 1.32 19.04
C THR A 215 5.34 2.12 18.11
N TYR A 216 5.78 3.31 18.51
CA TYR A 216 6.52 4.20 17.61
C TYR A 216 8.02 3.93 17.57
N TYR A 217 8.63 3.39 18.63
CA TYR A 217 9.99 2.83 18.53
C TYR A 217 10.02 1.66 17.55
N SER A 218 9.06 0.74 17.66
CA SER A 218 8.93 -0.39 16.72
C SER A 218 8.74 0.07 15.27
N LYS A 219 7.78 0.97 15.01
CA LYS A 219 7.52 1.49 13.65
C LYS A 219 8.73 2.18 13.02
N ASN A 220 9.62 2.76 13.81
CA ASN A 220 10.84 3.41 13.34
C ASN A 220 12.05 2.46 13.27
N GLY A 221 11.88 1.15 13.50
CA GLY A 221 12.94 0.16 13.37
C GLY A 221 13.76 -0.10 14.64
N TYR A 222 13.36 0.45 15.78
CA TYR A 222 14.06 0.34 17.06
C TYR A 222 13.35 -0.67 17.99
N LEU A 223 13.29 -1.92 17.56
CA LEU A 223 12.59 -2.97 18.31
C LEU A 223 13.20 -3.25 19.70
N ASP A 224 14.53 -3.13 19.85
CA ASP A 224 15.19 -3.37 21.12
C ASP A 224 14.82 -2.31 22.17
N ASP A 225 14.67 -1.04 21.76
CA ASP A 225 14.16 0.03 22.63
C ASP A 225 12.70 -0.28 23.05
N ALA A 226 11.86 -0.75 22.13
CA ALA A 226 10.49 -1.18 22.43
C ALA A 226 10.45 -2.36 23.41
N LYS A 227 11.29 -3.39 23.21
CA LYS A 227 11.45 -4.55 24.13
C LYS A 227 11.87 -4.09 25.53
N SER A 228 12.80 -3.13 25.61
CA SER A 228 13.27 -2.59 26.89
C SER A 228 12.13 -1.92 27.67
N ILE A 229 11.35 -1.07 27.00
CA ILE A 229 10.17 -0.42 27.62
C ILE A 229 9.16 -1.46 28.08
N PHE A 230 8.80 -2.40 27.21
CA PHE A 230 7.88 -3.48 27.53
C PHE A 230 8.31 -4.27 28.76
N ASN A 231 9.60 -4.64 28.85
CA ASN A 231 10.11 -5.41 29.99
C ASN A 231 10.08 -4.59 31.30
N ASN A 232 10.35 -3.29 31.22
CA ASN A 232 10.40 -2.40 32.39
C ASN A 232 9.02 -2.07 32.97
N MET A 233 7.94 -2.28 32.23
CA MET A 233 6.56 -2.05 32.72
C MET A 233 6.10 -3.04 33.80
N GLY A 234 6.85 -4.10 34.07
CA GLY A 234 6.51 -5.06 35.14
C GLY A 234 5.10 -5.66 35.01
N SER A 235 4.28 -5.48 36.03
CA SER A 235 2.88 -5.95 36.12
C SER A 235 1.88 -5.02 35.43
N ASP A 236 2.26 -3.81 35.05
CA ASP A 236 1.34 -2.76 34.59
C ASP A 236 1.03 -2.85 33.09
N LYS A 237 1.26 -4.02 32.50
CA LYS A 237 0.95 -4.33 31.10
C LYS A 237 -0.52 -4.64 30.94
N ASP A 238 -1.21 -3.80 30.16
CA ASP A 238 -2.58 -4.05 29.73
C ASP A 238 -2.63 -4.83 28.39
N GLU A 239 -3.84 -5.16 27.92
CA GLU A 239 -4.03 -5.87 26.64
C GLU A 239 -3.45 -5.10 25.45
N VAL A 240 -3.50 -3.75 25.49
CA VAL A 240 -2.94 -2.88 24.44
C VAL A 240 -1.42 -3.01 24.38
N THR A 241 -0.76 -3.09 25.54
CA THR A 241 0.69 -3.31 25.66
C THR A 241 1.11 -4.61 24.99
N TRP A 242 0.42 -5.71 25.32
CA TRP A 242 0.70 -7.02 24.73
C TRP A 242 0.45 -7.05 23.23
N ASN A 243 -0.68 -6.51 22.78
CA ASN A 243 -1.01 -6.42 21.35
C ASN A 243 0.01 -5.56 20.57
N SER A 244 0.41 -4.42 21.12
CA SER A 244 1.43 -3.55 20.52
C SER A 244 2.75 -4.30 20.33
N MET A 245 3.15 -5.12 21.32
CA MET A 245 4.39 -5.89 21.26
C MET A 245 4.30 -7.07 20.28
N ILE A 246 3.14 -7.77 20.20
CA ILE A 246 2.90 -8.82 19.21
C ILE A 246 2.99 -8.25 17.79
N VAL A 247 2.37 -7.09 17.54
CA VAL A 247 2.46 -6.40 16.24
C VAL A 247 3.90 -5.97 15.95
N ALA A 248 4.62 -5.44 16.95
CA ALA A 248 6.01 -5.03 16.83
C ALA A 248 6.91 -6.18 16.34
N HIS A 249 6.85 -7.33 17.01
CA HIS A 249 7.60 -8.52 16.60
C HIS A 249 7.22 -8.99 15.18
N SER A 250 5.92 -8.99 14.87
CA SER A 250 5.44 -9.40 13.53
C SER A 250 5.97 -8.49 12.42
N GLN A 251 5.99 -7.17 12.65
CA GLN A 251 6.51 -6.20 11.67
C GLN A 251 8.02 -6.33 11.45
N HIS A 252 8.75 -6.78 12.47
CA HIS A 252 10.20 -7.04 12.39
C HIS A 252 10.57 -8.46 11.95
N ARG A 253 9.60 -9.23 11.44
CA ARG A 253 9.76 -10.63 11.01
C ARG A 253 10.15 -11.62 12.12
N GLU A 254 9.86 -11.27 13.36
CA GLU A 254 10.03 -12.12 14.54
C GLU A 254 8.67 -12.76 14.92
N GLY A 255 8.07 -13.50 13.99
CA GLY A 255 6.71 -14.05 14.16
C GLY A 255 6.61 -15.12 15.24
N LEU A 256 7.69 -15.88 15.52
CA LEU A 256 7.71 -16.88 16.59
C LEU A 256 7.60 -16.22 17.95
N GLU A 257 8.34 -15.16 18.18
CA GLU A 257 8.32 -14.35 19.40
C GLU A 257 6.95 -13.71 19.62
N ALA A 258 6.31 -13.25 18.53
CA ALA A 258 4.95 -12.74 18.57
C ALA A 258 3.96 -13.81 19.04
N LEU A 259 4.05 -15.05 18.54
CA LEU A 259 3.20 -16.15 18.97
C LEU A 259 3.50 -16.61 20.42
N GLU A 260 4.74 -16.53 20.86
CA GLU A 260 5.09 -16.78 22.26
C GLU A 260 4.47 -15.75 23.21
N LEU A 261 4.49 -14.48 22.84
CA LEU A 261 3.84 -13.42 23.61
C LEU A 261 2.31 -13.67 23.72
N TYR A 262 1.68 -14.06 22.61
CA TYR A 262 0.26 -14.43 22.64
C TYR A 262 -0.01 -15.63 23.55
N ARG A 263 0.83 -16.68 23.52
CA ARG A 263 0.70 -17.82 24.44
C ARG A 263 0.84 -17.41 25.91
N LYS A 264 1.77 -16.48 26.21
CA LYS A 264 1.93 -15.91 27.56
C LYS A 264 0.69 -15.12 27.98
N MET A 265 0.12 -14.31 27.06
CA MET A 265 -1.12 -13.57 27.29
C MET A 265 -2.29 -14.50 27.64
N VAL A 266 -2.43 -15.62 26.89
CA VAL A 266 -3.42 -16.66 27.16
C VAL A 266 -3.17 -17.34 28.53
N TYR A 267 -1.91 -17.67 28.83
CA TYR A 267 -1.52 -18.31 30.09
C TYR A 267 -1.78 -17.43 31.33
N LEU A 268 -1.63 -16.12 31.16
CA LEU A 268 -1.91 -15.12 32.19
C LEU A 268 -3.39 -14.76 32.31
N GLU A 269 -4.26 -15.46 31.56
CA GLU A 269 -5.72 -15.24 31.53
C GLU A 269 -6.11 -13.77 31.24
N LEU A 270 -5.27 -13.05 30.47
CA LEU A 270 -5.54 -11.68 30.10
C LEU A 270 -6.74 -11.61 29.13
N PRO A 271 -7.49 -10.50 29.14
CA PRO A 271 -8.58 -10.32 28.18
C PRO A 271 -8.05 -10.41 26.75
N ILE A 272 -8.68 -11.23 25.92
CA ILE A 272 -8.33 -11.41 24.53
C ILE A 272 -9.49 -10.88 23.69
N ASP A 273 -9.21 -9.85 22.93
CA ASP A 273 -10.16 -9.16 22.08
C ASP A 273 -9.94 -9.43 20.59
N THR A 274 -10.72 -8.77 19.75
CA THR A 274 -10.60 -8.87 18.28
C THR A 274 -9.29 -8.32 17.75
N PHE A 275 -8.67 -7.34 18.42
CA PHE A 275 -7.36 -6.80 18.07
C PHE A 275 -6.23 -7.78 18.37
N SER A 276 -6.33 -8.50 19.50
CA SER A 276 -5.42 -9.60 19.84
C SER A 276 -5.42 -10.67 18.75
N PHE A 277 -6.61 -11.09 18.28
CA PHE A 277 -6.72 -12.08 17.22
C PHE A 277 -6.16 -11.59 15.88
N ALA A 278 -6.43 -10.35 15.51
CA ALA A 278 -5.85 -9.76 14.29
C ALA A 278 -4.31 -9.69 14.36
N SER A 279 -3.76 -9.36 15.54
CA SER A 279 -2.32 -9.33 15.77
C SER A 279 -1.66 -10.71 15.61
N VAL A 280 -2.31 -11.77 16.12
CA VAL A 280 -1.87 -13.16 15.95
C VAL A 280 -1.93 -13.60 14.48
N LEU A 281 -2.99 -13.24 13.75
CA LEU A 281 -3.08 -13.52 12.31
C LEU A 281 -1.93 -12.83 11.55
N THR A 282 -1.57 -11.61 11.94
CA THR A 282 -0.40 -10.91 11.38
C THR A 282 0.89 -11.66 11.66
N ALA A 283 1.06 -12.30 12.84
CA ALA A 283 2.22 -13.11 13.15
C ALA A 283 2.30 -14.37 12.26
N PHE A 284 1.19 -15.08 12.04
CA PHE A 284 1.13 -16.22 11.11
C PHE A 284 1.44 -15.77 9.67
N THR A 285 0.94 -14.62 9.26
CA THR A 285 1.24 -14.02 7.93
C THR A 285 2.73 -13.73 7.78
N CYS A 286 3.36 -13.20 8.81
CA CYS A 286 4.79 -12.93 8.84
C CYS A 286 5.66 -14.19 8.71
N LEU A 287 5.23 -15.30 9.33
CA LEU A 287 5.90 -16.61 9.25
C LEU A 287 5.59 -17.36 7.96
N GLU A 288 4.68 -16.86 7.13
CA GLU A 288 4.13 -17.58 5.98
C GLU A 288 3.53 -18.94 6.37
N ASP A 289 3.11 -19.10 7.64
CA ASP A 289 2.53 -20.34 8.17
C ASP A 289 1.01 -20.38 7.92
N LEU A 290 0.65 -20.76 6.70
CA LEU A 290 -0.75 -20.97 6.34
C LEU A 290 -1.41 -22.04 7.20
N ARG A 291 -0.69 -23.13 7.54
CA ARG A 291 -1.25 -24.25 8.29
C ARG A 291 -1.65 -23.84 9.71
N GLY A 292 -0.76 -23.16 10.41
CA GLY A 292 -1.04 -22.58 11.73
C GLY A 292 -2.18 -21.59 11.68
N GLY A 293 -2.18 -20.70 10.68
CA GLY A 293 -3.24 -19.71 10.46
C GLY A 293 -4.62 -20.33 10.21
N VAL A 294 -4.71 -21.41 9.40
CA VAL A 294 -5.98 -22.14 9.17
C VAL A 294 -6.49 -22.82 10.45
N GLN A 295 -5.60 -23.41 11.24
CA GLN A 295 -5.98 -23.98 12.55
C GLN A 295 -6.51 -22.89 13.48
N PHE A 296 -5.86 -21.74 13.50
CA PHE A 296 -6.31 -20.59 14.30
C PHE A 296 -7.64 -20.03 13.79
N HIS A 297 -7.87 -19.96 12.48
CA HIS A 297 -9.19 -19.61 11.91
C HIS A 297 -10.29 -20.55 12.40
N GLY A 298 -10.03 -21.87 12.44
CA GLY A 298 -10.99 -22.84 13.02
C GLY A 298 -11.33 -22.56 14.48
N GLN A 299 -10.38 -22.05 15.29
CA GLN A 299 -10.64 -21.62 16.67
C GLN A 299 -11.49 -20.35 16.72
N LEU A 300 -11.25 -19.39 15.81
CA LEU A 300 -12.02 -18.15 15.72
C LEU A 300 -13.47 -18.40 15.34
N ILE A 301 -13.73 -19.36 14.43
CA ILE A 301 -15.09 -19.82 14.09
C ILE A 301 -15.78 -20.39 15.34
N LYS A 302 -15.12 -21.29 16.06
CA LYS A 302 -15.67 -21.88 17.30
C LYS A 302 -15.98 -20.84 18.38
N LYS A 303 -15.21 -19.78 18.45
CA LYS A 303 -15.41 -18.66 19.39
C LYS A 303 -16.41 -17.60 18.89
N GLY A 304 -16.92 -17.72 17.66
CA GLY A 304 -17.91 -16.80 17.08
C GLY A 304 -17.33 -15.49 16.53
N PHE A 305 -16.01 -15.37 16.33
CA PHE A 305 -15.36 -14.15 15.84
C PHE A 305 -15.19 -14.09 14.32
N HIS A 306 -15.62 -15.09 13.57
CA HIS A 306 -15.46 -15.17 12.10
C HIS A 306 -16.17 -14.05 11.32
N GLN A 307 -17.22 -13.44 11.89
CA GLN A 307 -17.95 -12.33 11.26
C GLN A 307 -17.43 -10.94 11.65
N ASN A 308 -16.39 -10.88 12.48
CA ASN A 308 -15.82 -9.60 12.89
C ASN A 308 -14.91 -9.02 11.77
N THR A 309 -15.05 -7.73 11.43
CA THR A 309 -14.33 -7.08 10.34
C THR A 309 -12.81 -7.03 10.56
N HIS A 310 -12.34 -6.78 11.79
CA HIS A 310 -10.91 -6.76 12.09
C HIS A 310 -10.27 -8.14 11.95
N VAL A 311 -10.94 -9.17 12.45
CA VAL A 311 -10.51 -10.56 12.29
C VAL A 311 -10.55 -10.97 10.82
N GLY A 312 -11.61 -10.59 10.10
CA GLY A 312 -11.75 -10.83 8.67
C GLY A 312 -10.65 -10.21 7.84
N SER A 313 -10.24 -8.97 8.15
CA SER A 313 -9.10 -8.31 7.49
C SER A 313 -7.80 -9.09 7.71
N GLY A 314 -7.54 -9.55 8.93
CA GLY A 314 -6.36 -10.39 9.24
C GLY A 314 -6.38 -11.74 8.52
N LEU A 315 -7.55 -12.39 8.41
CA LEU A 315 -7.71 -13.65 7.67
C LEU A 315 -7.51 -13.47 6.16
N ILE A 316 -8.05 -12.41 5.57
CA ILE A 316 -7.86 -12.12 4.15
C ILE A 316 -6.38 -11.82 3.86
N ASP A 317 -5.70 -11.07 4.73
CA ASP A 317 -4.26 -10.80 4.60
C ASP A 317 -3.45 -12.10 4.68
N LEU A 318 -3.74 -12.99 5.64
CA LEU A 318 -3.13 -14.31 5.77
C LEU A 318 -3.31 -15.15 4.49
N TYR A 319 -4.55 -15.36 4.04
CA TYR A 319 -4.83 -16.20 2.87
C TYR A 319 -4.25 -15.61 1.58
N SER A 320 -4.24 -14.29 1.43
CA SER A 320 -3.68 -13.63 0.24
C SER A 320 -2.17 -13.72 0.16
N LYS A 321 -1.44 -13.67 1.29
CA LYS A 321 0.03 -13.66 1.33
C LYS A 321 0.64 -15.06 1.46
N CYS A 322 0.04 -15.96 2.22
CA CYS A 322 0.61 -17.27 2.58
C CYS A 322 0.20 -18.40 1.63
N HIS A 323 0.24 -18.18 0.31
CA HIS A 323 -0.11 -19.19 -0.70
C HIS A 323 -1.50 -19.83 -0.55
N GLY A 324 -2.37 -19.26 0.29
CA GLY A 324 -3.79 -19.56 0.34
C GLY A 324 -4.47 -19.14 -0.96
N GLY A 325 -5.58 -19.77 -1.30
CA GLY A 325 -6.33 -19.39 -2.50
C GLY A 325 -7.09 -18.08 -2.29
N MET A 326 -7.13 -17.20 -3.29
CA MET A 326 -8.04 -16.03 -3.25
C MET A 326 -9.52 -16.44 -3.13
N SER A 327 -9.84 -17.71 -3.44
CA SER A 327 -11.13 -18.32 -3.15
C SER A 327 -11.49 -18.31 -1.67
N ASP A 328 -10.51 -18.52 -0.78
CA ASP A 328 -10.73 -18.51 0.66
C ASP A 328 -10.87 -17.08 1.19
N CYS A 329 -10.11 -16.13 0.64
CA CYS A 329 -10.34 -14.69 0.89
C CYS A 329 -11.78 -14.29 0.55
N LYS A 330 -12.28 -14.75 -0.61
CA LYS A 330 -13.66 -14.47 -1.05
C LYS A 330 -14.70 -15.05 -0.11
N LYS A 331 -14.50 -16.28 0.40
CA LYS A 331 -15.40 -16.90 1.38
C LYS A 331 -15.46 -16.09 2.68
N VAL A 332 -14.28 -15.76 3.26
CA VAL A 332 -14.20 -14.93 4.47
C VAL A 332 -14.91 -13.60 4.28
N PHE A 333 -14.68 -12.93 3.13
CA PHE A 333 -15.34 -11.65 2.82
C PHE A 333 -16.87 -11.78 2.73
N GLN A 334 -17.38 -12.87 2.13
CA GLN A 334 -18.81 -13.12 1.96
C GLN A 334 -19.53 -13.47 3.27
N GLU A 335 -18.82 -14.03 4.26
CA GLU A 335 -19.38 -14.35 5.59
C GLU A 335 -19.59 -13.10 6.45
N ILE A 336 -18.94 -11.97 6.14
CA ILE A 336 -19.05 -10.74 6.92
C ILE A 336 -20.25 -9.93 6.43
N VAL A 337 -21.23 -9.75 7.28
CA VAL A 337 -22.52 -9.11 6.95
C VAL A 337 -22.37 -7.63 6.61
N SER A 338 -21.49 -6.93 7.31
CA SER A 338 -21.29 -5.47 7.17
C SER A 338 -19.79 -5.18 7.01
N PRO A 339 -19.22 -5.36 5.80
CA PRO A 339 -17.82 -5.04 5.56
C PRO A 339 -17.58 -3.54 5.77
N ASP A 340 -16.48 -3.20 6.43
CA ASP A 340 -16.03 -1.81 6.56
C ASP A 340 -15.03 -1.43 5.44
N LEU A 341 -14.60 -0.16 5.42
CA LEU A 341 -13.66 0.32 4.41
C LEU A 341 -12.31 -0.44 4.46
N VAL A 342 -11.85 -0.82 5.68
CA VAL A 342 -10.59 -1.54 5.85
C VAL A 342 -10.66 -2.93 5.22
N LEU A 343 -11.78 -3.63 5.41
CA LEU A 343 -12.00 -4.95 4.82
C LEU A 343 -12.03 -4.89 3.28
N TRP A 344 -12.72 -3.88 2.71
CA TRP A 344 -12.71 -3.63 1.28
C TRP A 344 -11.29 -3.36 0.77
N ASN A 345 -10.53 -2.51 1.45
CA ASN A 345 -9.14 -2.20 1.10
C ASN A 345 -8.27 -3.45 1.14
N THR A 346 -8.45 -4.32 2.13
CA THR A 346 -7.69 -5.57 2.24
C THR A 346 -7.99 -6.51 1.08
N MET A 347 -9.26 -6.62 0.64
CA MET A 347 -9.62 -7.39 -0.54
C MET A 347 -9.01 -6.82 -1.82
N VAL A 348 -9.18 -5.53 -2.08
CA VAL A 348 -8.62 -4.88 -3.27
C VAL A 348 -7.09 -5.01 -3.28
N SER A 349 -6.43 -4.85 -2.12
CA SER A 349 -4.98 -5.02 -1.96
C SER A 349 -4.54 -6.45 -2.26
N GLY A 350 -5.20 -7.44 -1.66
CA GLY A 350 -4.87 -8.86 -1.85
C GLY A 350 -4.95 -9.30 -3.32
N TYR A 351 -5.98 -8.85 -4.04
CA TYR A 351 -6.11 -9.09 -5.48
C TYR A 351 -5.10 -8.31 -6.30
N SER A 352 -4.81 -7.05 -5.96
CA SER A 352 -3.88 -6.20 -6.71
C SER A 352 -2.42 -6.68 -6.65
N GLN A 353 -2.05 -7.41 -5.58
CA GLN A 353 -0.72 -8.00 -5.43
C GLN A 353 -0.51 -9.26 -6.28
N LYS A 354 -1.58 -9.87 -6.81
CA LYS A 354 -1.52 -11.03 -7.69
C LYS A 354 -1.69 -10.57 -9.14
N ASN A 355 -0.61 -10.57 -9.91
CA ASN A 355 -0.60 -10.05 -11.28
C ASN A 355 -1.71 -10.63 -12.19
N ASN A 356 -2.04 -11.92 -12.00
CA ASN A 356 -3.05 -12.63 -12.77
C ASN A 356 -4.50 -12.39 -12.28
N LEU A 357 -4.71 -11.64 -11.21
CA LEU A 357 -6.01 -11.38 -10.59
C LEU A 357 -6.30 -9.87 -10.42
N SER A 358 -5.58 -9.05 -11.18
CA SER A 358 -5.70 -7.58 -11.08
C SER A 358 -7.04 -7.05 -11.61
N GLU A 359 -7.72 -7.79 -12.51
CA GLU A 359 -9.08 -7.45 -12.96
C GLU A 359 -10.08 -7.55 -11.80
N GLU A 360 -10.00 -8.61 -11.00
CA GLU A 360 -10.85 -8.81 -9.85
C GLU A 360 -10.65 -7.70 -8.81
N ALA A 361 -9.43 -7.18 -8.63
CA ALA A 361 -9.18 -6.03 -7.77
C ALA A 361 -10.02 -4.81 -8.22
N LEU A 362 -10.10 -4.54 -9.51
CA LEU A 362 -10.90 -3.44 -10.07
C LEU A 362 -12.41 -3.71 -9.98
N VAL A 363 -12.82 -4.98 -10.05
CA VAL A 363 -14.23 -5.38 -9.81
C VAL A 363 -14.61 -5.08 -8.37
N TYR A 364 -13.78 -5.47 -7.37
CA TYR A 364 -14.03 -5.18 -5.96
C TYR A 364 -14.01 -3.67 -5.68
N PHE A 365 -13.10 -2.91 -6.28
CA PHE A 365 -13.08 -1.46 -6.21
C PHE A 365 -14.41 -0.84 -6.70
N THR A 366 -14.94 -1.32 -7.84
CA THR A 366 -16.21 -0.86 -8.39
C THR A 366 -17.41 -1.26 -7.52
N GLN A 367 -17.40 -2.47 -6.95
CA GLN A 367 -18.44 -2.96 -6.06
C GLN A 367 -18.50 -2.13 -4.77
N MET A 368 -17.34 -1.82 -4.17
CA MET A 368 -17.22 -0.95 -3.01
C MET A 368 -17.88 0.41 -3.24
N GLN A 369 -17.61 1.04 -4.40
CA GLN A 369 -18.22 2.32 -4.77
C GLN A 369 -19.74 2.22 -4.96
N ARG A 370 -20.23 1.14 -5.60
CA ARG A 370 -21.67 0.89 -5.77
C ARG A 370 -22.41 0.71 -4.46
N GLN A 371 -21.73 0.19 -3.44
CA GLN A 371 -22.27 0.08 -2.08
C GLN A 371 -22.19 1.38 -1.29
N GLY A 372 -21.72 2.48 -1.89
CA GLY A 372 -21.67 3.81 -1.29
C GLY A 372 -20.43 4.12 -0.46
N TYR A 373 -19.45 3.22 -0.42
CA TYR A 373 -18.16 3.48 0.23
C TYR A 373 -17.33 4.44 -0.61
N ARG A 374 -16.74 5.45 0.04
CA ARG A 374 -15.80 6.37 -0.62
C ARG A 374 -14.40 5.80 -0.57
N PRO A 375 -13.73 5.65 -1.72
CA PRO A 375 -12.33 5.22 -1.77
C PRO A 375 -11.45 6.23 -1.01
N ASP A 376 -10.55 5.71 -0.20
CA ASP A 376 -9.46 6.46 0.43
C ASP A 376 -8.18 6.38 -0.41
N ASP A 377 -7.09 6.96 0.09
CA ASP A 377 -5.78 6.93 -0.56
C ASP A 377 -5.25 5.50 -0.73
N CYS A 378 -5.44 4.64 0.27
CA CYS A 378 -5.04 3.23 0.21
C CYS A 378 -5.79 2.47 -0.90
N THR A 379 -7.11 2.67 -1.00
CA THR A 379 -7.96 2.10 -2.05
C THR A 379 -7.48 2.52 -3.44
N PHE A 380 -7.20 3.83 -3.64
CA PHE A 380 -6.71 4.33 -4.93
C PHE A 380 -5.35 3.75 -5.28
N VAL A 381 -4.42 3.69 -4.35
CA VAL A 381 -3.09 3.09 -4.58
C VAL A 381 -3.23 1.65 -5.05
N CYS A 382 -4.09 0.84 -4.40
CA CYS A 382 -4.32 -0.55 -4.78
C CYS A 382 -4.98 -0.67 -6.17
N ALA A 383 -5.99 0.14 -6.47
CA ALA A 383 -6.67 0.13 -7.77
C ALA A 383 -5.74 0.59 -8.92
N ILE A 384 -4.93 1.65 -8.69
CA ILE A 384 -3.94 2.13 -9.65
C ILE A 384 -2.86 1.06 -9.87
N THR A 385 -2.42 0.36 -8.81
CA THR A 385 -1.47 -0.74 -8.92
C THR A 385 -2.05 -1.90 -9.74
N ALA A 386 -3.30 -2.26 -9.54
CA ALA A 386 -3.99 -3.28 -10.35
C ALA A 386 -4.04 -2.88 -11.84
N SER A 387 -4.43 -1.63 -12.14
CA SER A 387 -4.40 -1.10 -13.51
C SER A 387 -2.99 -1.10 -14.13
N SER A 388 -1.97 -0.82 -13.31
CA SER A 388 -0.56 -0.87 -13.70
C SER A 388 -0.11 -2.29 -14.08
N ASN A 389 -0.56 -3.30 -13.34
CA ASN A 389 -0.26 -4.71 -13.61
C ASN A 389 -0.94 -5.21 -14.89
N LEU A 390 -2.18 -4.77 -15.12
CA LEU A 390 -2.92 -5.04 -16.37
C LEU A 390 -2.33 -4.29 -17.58
N SER A 391 -1.44 -3.33 -17.33
CA SER A 391 -0.91 -2.46 -18.39
C SER A 391 -2.00 -1.78 -19.23
N SER A 392 -3.11 -1.38 -18.58
CA SER A 392 -4.27 -0.72 -19.20
C SER A 392 -4.19 0.80 -19.04
N PRO A 393 -3.78 1.55 -20.08
CA PRO A 393 -3.68 3.00 -20.01
C PRO A 393 -5.02 3.70 -19.80
N SER A 394 -6.10 3.14 -20.35
CA SER A 394 -7.43 3.75 -20.26
C SER A 394 -7.98 3.70 -18.84
N GLN A 395 -7.91 2.53 -18.19
CA GLN A 395 -8.32 2.36 -16.80
C GLN A 395 -7.47 3.23 -15.85
N GLY A 396 -6.15 3.29 -16.09
CA GLY A 396 -5.24 4.15 -15.34
C GLY A 396 -5.62 5.63 -15.40
N LYS A 397 -5.97 6.15 -16.60
CA LYS A 397 -6.45 7.53 -16.79
C LYS A 397 -7.79 7.78 -16.10
N GLN A 398 -8.70 6.80 -16.12
CA GLN A 398 -9.99 6.90 -15.42
C GLN A 398 -9.79 6.99 -13.90
N LEU A 399 -8.93 6.13 -13.32
CA LEU A 399 -8.60 6.15 -11.91
C LEU A 399 -7.91 7.46 -11.50
N HIS A 400 -6.98 7.99 -12.33
CA HIS A 400 -6.38 9.29 -12.11
C HIS A 400 -7.42 10.41 -12.09
N SER A 401 -8.33 10.43 -13.08
CA SER A 401 -9.41 11.43 -13.14
C SER A 401 -10.36 11.32 -11.94
N LEU A 402 -10.62 10.10 -11.46
CA LEU A 402 -11.46 9.84 -10.30
C LEU A 402 -10.78 10.29 -9.01
N SER A 403 -9.47 10.05 -8.85
CA SER A 403 -8.71 10.51 -7.68
C SER A 403 -8.68 12.02 -7.56
N LEU A 404 -8.59 12.75 -8.69
CA LEU A 404 -8.66 14.22 -8.72
C LEU A 404 -10.05 14.77 -8.35
N LYS A 405 -11.12 14.03 -8.64
CA LYS A 405 -12.50 14.41 -8.29
C LYS A 405 -12.88 14.01 -6.87
N SER A 406 -12.14 13.10 -6.27
CA SER A 406 -12.35 12.73 -4.87
C SER A 406 -11.84 13.85 -3.96
N HIS A 407 -12.46 14.01 -2.79
CA HIS A 407 -12.05 15.02 -1.81
C HIS A 407 -10.77 14.64 -1.04
N ILE A 408 -9.93 13.79 -1.62
CA ILE A 408 -8.63 13.42 -1.05
C ILE A 408 -7.69 14.63 -1.21
N PRO A 409 -6.92 15.00 -0.17
CA PRO A 409 -5.97 16.09 -0.27
C PRO A 409 -5.00 15.92 -1.44
N SER A 410 -4.79 16.97 -2.21
CA SER A 410 -3.93 16.95 -3.42
C SER A 410 -2.44 16.69 -3.14
N ASN A 411 -2.03 16.66 -1.88
CA ASN A 411 -0.64 16.41 -1.45
C ASN A 411 -0.37 14.93 -1.08
N GLN A 412 -1.27 14.00 -1.40
CA GLN A 412 -1.07 12.57 -1.12
C GLN A 412 0.03 11.96 -2.00
N ILE A 413 1.25 11.93 -1.47
CA ILE A 413 2.46 11.43 -2.16
C ILE A 413 2.27 9.99 -2.65
N SER A 414 1.56 9.14 -1.88
CA SER A 414 1.35 7.71 -2.19
C SER A 414 0.57 7.51 -3.50
N ILE A 415 -0.49 8.28 -3.73
CA ILE A 415 -1.29 8.21 -4.96
C ILE A 415 -0.46 8.66 -6.15
N HIS A 416 0.28 9.77 -6.01
CA HIS A 416 1.14 10.28 -7.08
C HIS A 416 2.25 9.28 -7.45
N ASN A 417 2.88 8.65 -6.47
CA ASN A 417 3.88 7.59 -6.70
C ASN A 417 3.29 6.39 -7.45
N ALA A 418 2.07 5.97 -7.08
CA ALA A 418 1.36 4.92 -7.79
C ALA A 418 1.01 5.33 -9.23
N LEU A 419 0.58 6.59 -9.46
CA LEU A 419 0.31 7.13 -10.80
C LEU A 419 1.57 7.21 -11.66
N ILE A 420 2.70 7.69 -11.12
CA ILE A 420 3.98 7.71 -11.84
C ILE A 420 4.37 6.29 -12.27
N THR A 421 4.26 5.32 -11.36
CA THR A 421 4.55 3.92 -11.65
C THR A 421 3.60 3.35 -12.72
N MET A 422 2.30 3.62 -12.61
CA MET A 422 1.29 3.18 -13.55
C MET A 422 1.54 3.76 -14.95
N TYR A 423 1.72 5.07 -15.08
CA TYR A 423 2.00 5.69 -16.37
C TYR A 423 3.30 5.17 -16.98
N SER A 424 4.34 4.98 -16.17
CA SER A 424 5.62 4.41 -16.63
C SER A 424 5.44 2.97 -17.14
N LYS A 425 4.70 2.13 -16.43
CA LYS A 425 4.41 0.74 -16.84
C LYS A 425 3.44 0.64 -18.03
N CYS A 426 2.62 1.66 -18.26
CA CYS A 426 1.75 1.77 -19.42
C CYS A 426 2.42 2.45 -20.64
N GLY A 427 3.72 2.69 -20.58
CA GLY A 427 4.47 3.28 -21.70
C GLY A 427 4.35 4.79 -21.85
N ASN A 428 3.65 5.48 -20.97
CA ASN A 428 3.39 6.92 -21.04
C ASN A 428 4.29 7.73 -20.08
N LEU A 429 5.57 7.81 -20.39
CA LEU A 429 6.54 8.56 -19.59
C LEU A 429 6.27 10.07 -19.53
N GLN A 430 5.60 10.62 -20.54
CA GLN A 430 5.29 12.06 -20.56
C GLN A 430 4.30 12.42 -19.45
N ASP A 431 3.23 11.62 -19.30
CA ASP A 431 2.25 11.85 -18.23
C ASP A 431 2.83 11.47 -16.85
N ALA A 432 3.69 10.44 -16.77
CA ALA A 432 4.44 10.14 -15.54
C ALA A 432 5.30 11.35 -15.11
N ARG A 433 6.01 11.97 -16.05
CA ARG A 433 6.81 13.18 -15.80
C ARG A 433 5.95 14.37 -15.39
N LYS A 434 4.81 14.60 -16.04
CA LYS A 434 3.89 15.68 -15.65
C LYS A 434 3.35 15.53 -14.24
N VAL A 435 3.03 14.29 -13.83
CA VAL A 435 2.59 14.01 -12.44
C VAL A 435 3.73 14.35 -11.50
N PHE A 436 4.95 13.88 -11.76
CA PHE A 436 6.14 14.20 -10.97
C PHE A 436 6.34 15.72 -10.83
N ASP A 437 6.33 16.47 -11.93
CA ASP A 437 6.61 17.91 -11.92
C ASP A 437 5.53 18.74 -11.20
N LYS A 438 4.30 18.22 -11.08
CA LYS A 438 3.20 18.87 -10.38
C LYS A 438 3.13 18.59 -8.88
N MET A 439 3.92 17.64 -8.40
CA MET A 439 3.94 17.31 -6.97
C MET A 439 4.61 18.44 -6.17
N PRO A 440 4.02 18.87 -5.05
CA PRO A 440 4.62 19.90 -4.20
C PRO A 440 5.86 19.37 -3.46
N GLU A 441 5.89 18.08 -3.16
CA GLU A 441 6.97 17.43 -2.43
C GLU A 441 7.33 16.09 -3.07
N HIS A 442 8.61 15.76 -3.05
CA HIS A 442 9.14 14.50 -3.54
C HIS A 442 9.83 13.74 -2.41
N ASN A 443 9.66 12.42 -2.39
CA ASN A 443 10.40 11.54 -1.51
C ASN A 443 11.23 10.52 -2.32
N THR A 444 11.99 9.68 -1.61
CA THR A 444 12.81 8.64 -2.24
C THR A 444 11.99 7.72 -3.17
N VAL A 445 10.75 7.38 -2.79
CA VAL A 445 9.86 6.53 -3.62
C VAL A 445 9.46 7.23 -4.91
N THR A 446 9.18 8.56 -4.85
CA THR A 446 8.84 9.38 -6.01
C THR A 446 9.96 9.35 -7.05
N PHE A 447 11.20 9.61 -6.61
CA PHE A 447 12.36 9.53 -7.50
C PHE A 447 12.58 8.13 -8.05
N ASN A 448 12.52 7.10 -7.20
CA ASN A 448 12.70 5.72 -7.61
C ASN A 448 11.67 5.27 -8.65
N SER A 449 10.40 5.66 -8.50
CA SER A 449 9.34 5.33 -9.45
C SER A 449 9.63 5.86 -10.87
N LEU A 450 10.09 7.10 -10.97
CA LEU A 450 10.37 7.72 -12.27
C LEU A 450 11.74 7.29 -12.84
N ILE A 451 12.77 7.13 -11.99
CA ILE A 451 14.09 6.59 -12.41
C ILE A 451 13.92 5.18 -12.98
N THR A 452 13.15 4.31 -12.29
CA THR A 452 12.84 2.96 -12.77
C THR A 452 12.07 3.01 -14.10
N GLY A 453 11.12 3.95 -14.21
CA GLY A 453 10.38 4.18 -15.45
C GLY A 453 11.33 4.49 -16.61
N TYR A 454 12.22 5.46 -16.45
CA TYR A 454 13.21 5.81 -17.48
C TYR A 454 14.17 4.64 -17.79
N SER A 455 14.64 3.92 -16.77
CA SER A 455 15.50 2.75 -16.92
C SER A 455 14.85 1.68 -17.79
N ASN A 456 13.61 1.30 -17.51
CA ASN A 456 12.88 0.27 -18.24
C ASN A 456 12.61 0.65 -19.70
N HIS A 457 12.54 1.95 -19.99
CA HIS A 457 12.40 2.48 -21.35
C HIS A 457 13.73 2.71 -22.07
N GLY A 458 14.87 2.35 -21.45
CA GLY A 458 16.20 2.53 -22.04
C GLY A 458 16.67 3.99 -22.09
N LEU A 459 16.01 4.90 -21.37
CA LEU A 459 16.31 6.32 -21.33
C LEU A 459 17.35 6.64 -20.24
N GLN A 460 18.56 6.09 -20.37
CA GLN A 460 19.63 6.20 -19.38
C GLN A 460 19.95 7.66 -19.00
N THR A 461 20.07 8.55 -19.98
CA THR A 461 20.44 9.95 -19.73
C THR A 461 19.45 10.63 -18.79
N GLN A 462 18.16 10.42 -19.02
CA GLN A 462 17.09 10.98 -18.18
C GLN A 462 17.10 10.35 -16.78
N ALA A 463 17.33 9.03 -16.70
CA ALA A 463 17.44 8.33 -15.40
C ALA A 463 18.60 8.88 -14.57
N LEU A 464 19.78 9.07 -15.17
CA LEU A 464 20.96 9.63 -14.50
C LEU A 464 20.77 11.10 -14.11
N HIS A 465 20.19 11.92 -15.00
CA HIS A 465 19.87 13.30 -14.67
C HIS A 465 18.95 13.40 -13.46
N LEU A 466 17.93 12.54 -13.40
CA LEU A 466 17.00 12.52 -12.26
C LEU A 466 17.66 12.01 -10.97
N PHE A 467 18.60 11.08 -11.08
CA PHE A 467 19.42 10.63 -9.94
C PHE A 467 20.27 11.78 -9.38
N HIS A 468 20.95 12.54 -10.24
CA HIS A 468 21.71 13.71 -9.80
C HIS A 468 20.81 14.81 -9.20
N HIS A 469 19.60 15.00 -9.74
CA HIS A 469 18.61 15.91 -9.16
C HIS A 469 18.19 15.44 -7.74
N MET A 470 17.97 14.13 -7.54
CA MET A 470 17.70 13.54 -6.23
C MET A 470 18.80 13.87 -5.21
N LEU A 471 20.07 13.74 -5.60
CA LEU A 471 21.20 14.07 -4.74
C LEU A 471 21.25 15.57 -4.39
N ASN A 472 21.01 16.44 -5.37
CA ASN A 472 21.01 17.89 -5.17
C ASN A 472 19.86 18.38 -4.28
N THR A 473 18.78 17.62 -4.15
CA THR A 473 17.67 17.91 -3.23
C THR A 473 17.84 17.27 -1.85
N ASN A 474 19.04 16.75 -1.53
CA ASN A 474 19.37 16.07 -0.28
C ASN A 474 18.48 14.87 0.06
N ILE A 475 17.87 14.26 -0.96
CA ILE A 475 17.09 13.02 -0.78
C ILE A 475 18.04 11.84 -0.94
N SER A 476 18.19 11.04 0.12
CA SER A 476 19.11 9.91 0.13
C SER A 476 18.66 8.78 -0.79
N PRO A 477 19.54 8.28 -1.67
CA PRO A 477 19.27 7.12 -2.50
C PRO A 477 19.22 5.84 -1.67
N THR A 478 18.49 4.85 -2.17
CA THR A 478 18.36 3.53 -1.54
C THR A 478 18.89 2.43 -2.46
N SER A 479 18.91 1.20 -1.97
CA SER A 479 19.21 0.00 -2.77
C SER A 479 18.42 -0.02 -4.08
N ILE A 480 17.11 0.28 -4.05
CA ILE A 480 16.24 0.31 -5.25
C ILE A 480 16.69 1.37 -6.25
N THR A 481 17.17 2.54 -5.78
CA THR A 481 17.71 3.60 -6.65
C THR A 481 18.87 3.07 -7.47
N PHE A 482 19.83 2.39 -6.81
CA PHE A 482 21.01 1.86 -7.48
C PHE A 482 20.69 0.67 -8.39
N ILE A 483 19.74 -0.21 -8.03
CA ILE A 483 19.26 -1.25 -8.95
C ILE A 483 18.76 -0.61 -10.26
N SER A 484 17.95 0.44 -10.15
CA SER A 484 17.40 1.12 -11.34
C SER A 484 18.48 1.81 -12.18
N ILE A 485 19.49 2.42 -11.57
CA ILE A 485 20.63 3.04 -12.26
C ILE A 485 21.52 2.01 -12.94
N LEU A 486 21.85 0.91 -12.24
CA LEU A 486 22.63 -0.19 -12.81
C LEU A 486 21.89 -0.87 -13.97
N SER A 487 20.57 -1.05 -13.85
CA SER A 487 19.72 -1.55 -14.93
C SER A 487 19.72 -0.62 -16.15
N ALA A 488 19.65 0.71 -15.94
CA ALA A 488 19.77 1.69 -17.03
C ALA A 488 21.13 1.60 -17.75
N CYS A 489 22.22 1.39 -16.99
CA CYS A 489 23.55 1.17 -17.57
C CYS A 489 23.63 -0.18 -18.31
N ALA A 490 22.98 -1.23 -17.80
CA ALA A 490 22.94 -2.54 -18.44
C ALA A 490 22.20 -2.49 -19.79
N HIS A 491 21.12 -1.74 -19.88
CA HIS A 491 20.36 -1.56 -21.12
C HIS A 491 21.12 -0.77 -22.21
N THR A 492 22.14 0.00 -21.85
CA THR A 492 22.92 0.83 -22.77
C THR A 492 24.39 0.40 -22.93
N GLY A 493 24.81 -0.69 -22.28
CA GLY A 493 26.14 -1.25 -22.38
C GLY A 493 27.26 -0.43 -21.72
N LYS A 494 26.94 0.48 -20.79
CA LYS A 494 27.89 1.43 -20.17
C LYS A 494 28.62 0.84 -18.96
N ILE A 495 29.56 -0.11 -19.18
CA ILE A 495 30.26 -0.87 -18.13
C ILE A 495 31.00 0.04 -17.14
N SER A 496 31.78 1.01 -17.65
CA SER A 496 32.58 1.89 -16.78
C SER A 496 31.71 2.73 -15.86
N GLN A 497 30.57 3.23 -16.35
CA GLN A 497 29.62 3.99 -15.52
C GLN A 497 28.95 3.10 -14.46
N ALA A 498 28.55 1.89 -14.84
CA ALA A 498 27.95 0.95 -13.90
C ALA A 498 28.91 0.57 -12.77
N LYS A 499 30.19 0.26 -13.09
CA LYS A 499 31.23 0.00 -12.07
C LYS A 499 31.40 1.20 -11.13
N ASN A 500 31.39 2.44 -11.67
CA ASN A 500 31.49 3.64 -10.85
C ASN A 500 30.27 3.81 -9.91
N TYR A 501 29.03 3.62 -10.40
CA TYR A 501 27.85 3.71 -9.55
C TYR A 501 27.77 2.58 -8.51
N PHE A 502 28.26 1.40 -8.85
CA PHE A 502 28.37 0.30 -7.89
C PHE A 502 29.34 0.63 -6.74
N ASN A 503 30.48 1.27 -7.06
CA ASN A 503 31.43 1.74 -6.04
C ASN A 503 30.85 2.92 -5.21
N ILE A 504 30.21 3.89 -5.85
CA ILE A 504 29.53 5.00 -5.14
C ILE A 504 28.50 4.47 -4.15
N MET A 505 27.72 3.46 -4.52
CA MET A 505 26.74 2.83 -3.66
C MET A 505 27.38 2.27 -2.38
N THR A 506 28.53 1.61 -2.51
CA THR A 506 29.20 0.94 -1.39
C THR A 506 30.04 1.89 -0.54
N GLU A 507 30.82 2.78 -1.20
CA GLU A 507 31.80 3.64 -0.53
C GLU A 507 31.18 4.94 -0.01
N SER A 508 30.30 5.59 -0.80
CA SER A 508 29.74 6.89 -0.43
C SER A 508 28.44 6.77 0.37
N PHE A 509 27.60 5.79 0.05
CA PHE A 509 26.29 5.61 0.71
C PHE A 509 26.25 4.45 1.70
N ASN A 510 27.32 3.66 1.83
CA ASN A 510 27.42 2.49 2.71
C ASN A 510 26.26 1.50 2.52
N ILE A 511 25.75 1.35 1.29
CA ILE A 511 24.68 0.41 0.93
C ILE A 511 25.34 -0.92 0.56
N LYS A 512 25.00 -1.97 1.32
CA LYS A 512 25.47 -3.33 1.02
C LYS A 512 24.84 -3.85 -0.28
N PRO A 513 25.63 -4.34 -1.25
CA PRO A 513 25.09 -4.91 -2.47
C PRO A 513 24.23 -6.14 -2.20
N THR A 514 23.04 -6.16 -2.78
CA THR A 514 22.14 -7.31 -2.78
C THR A 514 22.33 -8.15 -4.05
N GLU A 515 21.66 -9.29 -4.13
CA GLU A 515 21.71 -10.17 -5.29
C GLU A 515 21.27 -9.45 -6.59
N GLU A 516 20.26 -8.56 -6.48
CA GLU A 516 19.75 -7.81 -7.64
C GLU A 516 20.80 -6.86 -8.23
N HIS A 517 21.63 -6.23 -7.40
CA HIS A 517 22.73 -5.37 -7.89
C HIS A 517 23.75 -6.19 -8.69
N TYR A 518 24.14 -7.37 -8.15
CA TYR A 518 25.03 -8.28 -8.85
C TYR A 518 24.41 -8.81 -10.14
N SER A 519 23.12 -9.14 -10.14
CA SER A 519 22.41 -9.58 -11.34
C SER A 519 22.39 -8.52 -12.45
N CYS A 520 22.22 -7.24 -12.12
CA CYS A 520 22.33 -6.14 -13.08
C CYS A 520 23.76 -6.05 -13.68
N MET A 521 24.80 -6.22 -12.85
CA MET A 521 26.19 -6.20 -13.32
C MET A 521 26.52 -7.42 -14.17
N ILE A 522 25.98 -8.60 -13.83
CA ILE A 522 26.14 -9.84 -14.61
C ILE A 522 25.46 -9.70 -15.97
N ASP A 523 24.23 -9.19 -16.03
CA ASP A 523 23.51 -8.92 -17.29
C ASP A 523 24.29 -7.94 -18.18
N LEU A 524 24.82 -6.87 -17.58
CA LEU A 524 25.64 -5.89 -18.31
C LEU A 524 26.91 -6.50 -18.89
N LEU A 525 27.71 -7.20 -18.08
CA LEU A 525 28.96 -7.83 -18.52
C LEU A 525 28.67 -8.90 -19.58
N GLY A 526 27.63 -9.69 -19.35
CA GLY A 526 27.23 -10.74 -20.27
C GLY A 526 26.82 -10.20 -21.64
N ARG A 527 25.95 -9.19 -21.69
CA ARG A 527 25.54 -8.53 -22.96
C ARG A 527 26.72 -7.91 -23.70
N ALA A 528 27.69 -7.38 -22.96
CA ALA A 528 28.91 -6.83 -23.54
C ALA A 528 29.94 -7.88 -23.98
N GLY A 529 29.61 -9.17 -23.93
CA GLY A 529 30.48 -10.27 -24.34
C GLY A 529 31.57 -10.65 -23.34
N LYS A 530 31.59 -10.03 -22.14
CA LYS A 530 32.57 -10.30 -21.08
C LYS A 530 32.13 -11.46 -20.19
N LEU A 531 31.89 -12.63 -20.81
CA LEU A 531 31.30 -13.79 -20.15
C LEU A 531 32.15 -14.29 -18.97
N ASP A 532 33.50 -14.27 -19.13
CA ASP A 532 34.42 -14.71 -18.07
C ASP A 532 34.40 -13.78 -16.84
N GLU A 533 34.28 -12.44 -17.07
CA GLU A 533 34.13 -11.48 -15.97
C GLU A 533 32.77 -11.70 -15.25
N ALA A 534 31.72 -12.00 -15.99
CA ALA A 534 30.40 -12.29 -15.45
C ALA A 534 30.40 -13.58 -14.61
N GLU A 535 31.02 -14.67 -15.09
CA GLU A 535 31.16 -15.93 -14.34
C GLU A 535 31.99 -15.74 -13.06
N LYS A 536 33.10 -15.00 -13.15
CA LYS A 536 33.93 -14.66 -11.97
C LYS A 536 33.12 -13.87 -10.94
N LEU A 537 32.31 -12.92 -11.37
CA LEU A 537 31.47 -12.10 -10.50
C LEU A 537 30.44 -12.99 -9.76
N ILE A 538 29.77 -13.92 -10.44
CA ILE A 538 28.84 -14.86 -9.81
C ILE A 538 29.53 -15.71 -8.74
N LYS A 539 30.76 -16.18 -9.01
CA LYS A 539 31.51 -17.00 -8.07
C LYS A 539 32.06 -16.25 -6.85
N SER A 540 32.30 -14.92 -7.02
CA SER A 540 32.91 -14.08 -5.99
C SER A 540 31.91 -13.26 -5.17
N MET A 541 30.61 -13.21 -5.58
CA MET A 541 29.62 -12.46 -4.84
C MET A 541 29.36 -13.05 -3.44
N PRO A 542 29.24 -12.20 -2.39
CA PRO A 542 29.11 -12.68 -1.00
C PRO A 542 27.70 -13.22 -0.69
N VAL A 543 26.74 -13.03 -1.59
CA VAL A 543 25.36 -13.51 -1.49
C VAL A 543 25.16 -14.73 -2.37
N LYS A 544 24.25 -15.64 -1.99
CA LYS A 544 23.97 -16.84 -2.78
C LYS A 544 23.34 -16.47 -4.12
N PRO A 545 23.90 -16.90 -5.28
CA PRO A 545 23.30 -16.63 -6.59
C PRO A 545 21.92 -17.27 -6.73
N SER A 546 20.96 -16.53 -7.27
CA SER A 546 19.61 -17.02 -7.60
C SER A 546 19.49 -17.46 -9.06
N THR A 547 18.31 -17.96 -9.43
CA THR A 547 17.95 -18.24 -10.83
C THR A 547 18.01 -16.98 -11.72
N VAL A 548 17.89 -15.77 -11.16
CA VAL A 548 17.98 -14.51 -11.91
C VAL A 548 19.41 -14.27 -12.38
N SER A 549 20.40 -14.42 -11.49
CA SER A 549 21.83 -14.24 -11.82
C SER A 549 22.31 -15.27 -12.87
N TRP A 550 22.00 -16.56 -12.63
CA TRP A 550 22.35 -17.61 -13.58
C TRP A 550 21.58 -17.49 -14.91
N GLY A 551 20.31 -17.08 -14.87
CA GLY A 551 19.49 -16.83 -16.05
C GLY A 551 19.98 -15.65 -16.89
N ALA A 552 20.53 -14.60 -16.26
CA ALA A 552 21.18 -13.49 -16.97
C ALA A 552 22.44 -13.96 -17.73
N LEU A 553 23.27 -14.77 -17.07
CA LEU A 553 24.43 -15.37 -17.69
C LEU A 553 24.05 -16.32 -18.86
N LEU A 554 23.05 -17.18 -18.64
CA LEU A 554 22.55 -18.12 -19.66
C LEU A 554 22.02 -17.35 -20.89
N GLY A 555 21.23 -16.28 -20.68
CA GLY A 555 20.75 -15.43 -21.76
C GLY A 555 21.88 -14.78 -22.55
N SER A 556 22.95 -14.39 -21.88
CA SER A 556 24.15 -13.81 -22.50
C SER A 556 24.94 -14.86 -23.29
N CYS A 557 25.07 -16.07 -22.74
CA CYS A 557 25.69 -17.19 -23.46
C CYS A 557 24.98 -17.53 -24.76
N ARG A 558 23.64 -17.42 -24.79
CA ARG A 558 22.86 -17.59 -26.02
C ARG A 558 23.20 -16.53 -27.07
N ILE A 559 23.33 -15.25 -26.64
CA ILE A 559 23.66 -14.16 -27.56
C ILE A 559 25.05 -14.36 -28.20
N HIS A 560 26.04 -14.78 -27.41
CA HIS A 560 27.42 -14.92 -27.83
C HIS A 560 27.81 -16.35 -28.26
N GLY A 561 26.87 -17.30 -28.29
CA GLY A 561 27.11 -18.67 -28.75
C GLY A 561 28.00 -19.52 -27.86
N ASN A 562 28.22 -19.15 -26.59
CA ASN A 562 29.07 -19.91 -25.67
C ASN A 562 28.29 -21.08 -25.03
N LEU A 563 28.36 -22.26 -25.66
CA LEU A 563 27.60 -23.44 -25.24
C LEU A 563 28.10 -24.03 -23.93
N GLU A 564 29.40 -24.07 -23.69
CA GLU A 564 29.98 -24.68 -22.48
C GLU A 564 29.52 -23.95 -21.20
N LEU A 565 29.56 -22.62 -21.22
CA LEU A 565 29.13 -21.81 -20.08
C LEU A 565 27.60 -21.83 -19.95
N ALA A 566 26.88 -21.95 -21.07
CA ALA A 566 25.42 -22.09 -21.07
C ALA A 566 24.97 -23.38 -20.38
N GLU A 567 25.66 -24.49 -20.62
CA GLU A 567 25.39 -25.77 -19.96
C GLU A 567 25.50 -25.64 -18.43
N LYS A 568 26.58 -24.99 -17.94
CA LYS A 568 26.83 -24.77 -16.52
C LYS A 568 25.73 -23.86 -15.93
N ALA A 569 25.40 -22.76 -16.58
CA ALA A 569 24.40 -21.81 -16.12
C ALA A 569 22.98 -22.42 -16.11
N ALA A 570 22.60 -23.14 -17.17
CA ALA A 570 21.32 -23.82 -17.24
C ALA A 570 21.17 -24.90 -16.17
N HIS A 571 22.22 -25.70 -15.93
CA HIS A 571 22.22 -26.70 -14.84
C HIS A 571 21.97 -26.06 -13.49
N GLN A 572 22.61 -24.93 -13.17
CA GLN A 572 22.37 -24.21 -11.92
C GLN A 572 20.93 -23.66 -11.82
N CYS A 573 20.37 -23.12 -12.91
CA CYS A 573 18.97 -22.69 -12.95
C CYS A 573 18.01 -23.85 -12.67
N VAL A 574 18.24 -25.02 -13.30
CA VAL A 574 17.38 -26.20 -13.12
C VAL A 574 17.49 -26.77 -11.70
N VAL A 575 18.66 -26.74 -11.08
CA VAL A 575 18.85 -27.19 -9.69
C VAL A 575 18.11 -26.25 -8.71
N LEU A 576 18.14 -24.93 -8.95
CA LEU A 576 17.51 -23.95 -8.09
C LEU A 576 15.99 -23.90 -8.28
N GLU A 577 15.51 -24.03 -9.51
CA GLU A 577 14.09 -23.91 -9.88
C GLU A 577 13.74 -24.90 -11.01
N PRO A 578 13.51 -26.18 -10.70
CA PRO A 578 13.23 -27.21 -11.71
C PRO A 578 11.98 -26.97 -12.55
N SER A 579 11.02 -26.21 -12.03
CA SER A 579 9.75 -25.85 -12.68
C SER A 579 9.85 -24.75 -13.73
N ASN A 580 10.98 -24.05 -13.81
CA ASN A 580 11.20 -22.95 -14.75
C ASN A 580 11.53 -23.47 -16.14
N ALA A 581 10.66 -23.21 -17.13
CA ALA A 581 10.84 -23.69 -18.49
C ALA A 581 12.02 -23.03 -19.24
N SER A 582 12.39 -21.79 -18.89
CA SER A 582 13.35 -20.98 -19.65
C SER A 582 14.74 -21.64 -19.85
N PRO A 583 15.37 -22.25 -18.84
CA PRO A 583 16.68 -22.88 -19.02
C PRO A 583 16.66 -24.05 -20.00
N TYR A 584 15.60 -24.87 -19.95
CA TYR A 584 15.43 -26.01 -20.85
C TYR A 584 15.27 -25.57 -22.31
N VAL A 585 14.42 -24.56 -22.54
CA VAL A 585 14.15 -24.02 -23.88
C VAL A 585 15.40 -23.37 -24.47
N ILE A 586 16.09 -22.49 -23.70
CA ILE A 586 17.30 -21.80 -24.17
C ILE A 586 18.40 -22.81 -24.53
N LEU A 587 18.62 -23.79 -23.66
CA LEU A 587 19.68 -24.80 -23.89
C LEU A 587 19.34 -25.72 -25.05
N SER A 588 18.05 -26.15 -25.18
CA SER A 588 17.57 -26.93 -26.33
C SER A 588 17.84 -26.18 -27.65
N HIS A 589 17.50 -24.89 -27.72
CA HIS A 589 17.76 -24.07 -28.89
C HIS A 589 19.26 -23.91 -29.20
N MET A 590 20.10 -23.71 -28.17
CA MET A 590 21.56 -23.62 -28.38
C MET A 590 22.16 -24.93 -28.90
N TYR A 591 21.68 -26.11 -28.41
CA TYR A 591 22.09 -27.41 -28.91
C TYR A 591 21.62 -27.63 -30.35
N SER A 592 20.41 -27.20 -30.71
CA SER A 592 19.90 -27.26 -32.09
C SER A 592 20.79 -26.49 -33.03
N LYS A 593 21.12 -25.21 -32.72
CA LYS A 593 22.05 -24.40 -33.51
C LYS A 593 23.45 -25.03 -33.64
N ALA A 594 23.89 -25.71 -32.59
CA ALA A 594 25.16 -26.46 -32.62
C ALA A 594 25.05 -27.83 -33.31
N LYS A 595 23.88 -28.20 -33.84
CA LYS A 595 23.58 -29.50 -34.47
C LYS A 595 23.81 -30.71 -33.54
N ARG A 596 23.63 -30.50 -32.22
CA ARG A 596 23.79 -31.55 -31.19
C ARG A 596 22.42 -32.14 -30.84
N PHE A 597 21.77 -32.81 -31.78
CA PHE A 597 20.40 -33.31 -31.66
C PHE A 597 20.18 -34.33 -30.52
N GLU A 598 21.19 -35.12 -30.17
CA GLU A 598 21.13 -36.06 -29.05
C GLU A 598 20.93 -35.31 -27.72
N GLN A 599 21.64 -34.18 -27.52
CA GLN A 599 21.52 -33.34 -26.35
C GLN A 599 20.17 -32.59 -26.32
N VAL A 600 19.63 -32.18 -27.49
CA VAL A 600 18.25 -31.65 -27.61
C VAL A 600 17.25 -32.67 -27.06
N GLY A 601 17.34 -33.94 -27.50
CA GLY A 601 16.47 -35.02 -26.99
C GLY A 601 16.57 -35.24 -25.49
N ARG A 602 17.80 -35.18 -24.93
CA ARG A 602 18.03 -35.31 -23.49
C ARG A 602 17.42 -34.18 -22.69
N ILE A 603 17.60 -32.93 -23.08
CA ILE A 603 17.09 -31.77 -22.35
C ILE A 603 15.56 -31.69 -22.41
N ARG A 604 14.96 -32.00 -23.58
CA ARG A 604 13.51 -32.08 -23.75
C ARG A 604 12.90 -33.23 -22.90
N LYS A 605 13.59 -34.36 -22.78
CA LYS A 605 13.18 -35.43 -21.87
C LYS A 605 13.23 -34.99 -20.42
N LEU A 606 14.30 -34.35 -19.98
CA LEU A 606 14.47 -33.84 -18.62
C LEU A 606 13.34 -32.82 -18.28
N MET A 607 12.98 -31.96 -19.23
CA MET A 607 11.87 -31.02 -19.07
C MET A 607 10.55 -31.75 -18.83
N ARG A 608 10.26 -32.78 -19.61
CA ARG A 608 9.05 -33.62 -19.44
C ARG A 608 9.06 -34.39 -18.11
N ASP A 609 10.20 -35.00 -17.76
CA ASP A 609 10.35 -35.74 -16.52
C ASP A 609 10.11 -34.88 -15.28
N ASN A 610 10.45 -33.59 -15.36
CA ASN A 610 10.16 -32.59 -14.33
C ASN A 610 8.73 -31.98 -14.42
N GLY A 611 7.89 -32.48 -15.34
CA GLY A 611 6.49 -31.99 -15.51
C GLY A 611 6.37 -30.56 -16.04
N VAL A 612 7.43 -30.01 -16.61
CA VAL A 612 7.49 -28.60 -17.05
C VAL A 612 6.91 -28.48 -18.45
N LYS A 613 6.00 -27.51 -18.63
CA LYS A 613 5.41 -27.15 -19.93
C LYS A 613 5.91 -25.79 -20.39
N LYS A 614 6.16 -25.64 -21.69
CA LYS A 614 6.48 -24.34 -22.31
C LYS A 614 5.26 -23.41 -22.22
N ASN A 615 5.43 -22.21 -21.71
CA ASN A 615 4.38 -21.20 -21.76
C ASN A 615 4.25 -20.66 -23.19
N PRO A 616 3.06 -20.61 -23.77
CA PRO A 616 2.87 -20.06 -25.12
C PRO A 616 3.20 -18.56 -25.12
N GLY A 617 3.77 -18.09 -26.23
CA GLY A 617 3.96 -16.66 -26.49
C GLY A 617 2.60 -15.99 -26.67
N CYS A 618 2.30 -15.00 -25.82
CA CYS A 618 1.04 -14.28 -25.84
C CYS A 618 1.31 -12.78 -25.91
N SER A 619 0.60 -12.09 -26.81
CA SER A 619 0.65 -10.62 -26.93
C SER A 619 -0.76 -10.06 -26.87
N TRP A 620 -0.92 -8.87 -26.27
CA TRP A 620 -2.21 -8.20 -26.22
C TRP A 620 -2.09 -6.71 -26.51
N ILE A 621 -3.16 -6.18 -27.04
CA ILE A 621 -3.32 -4.76 -27.36
C ILE A 621 -4.70 -4.28 -26.91
N GLU A 622 -4.77 -3.09 -26.35
CA GLU A 622 -6.04 -2.44 -26.02
C GLU A 622 -6.47 -1.52 -27.17
N VAL A 623 -7.61 -1.81 -27.79
CA VAL A 623 -8.20 -1.01 -28.87
C VAL A 623 -9.66 -0.73 -28.54
N LYS A 624 -10.07 0.55 -28.58
CA LYS A 624 -11.45 0.99 -28.26
C LYS A 624 -11.95 0.48 -26.91
N ASN A 625 -11.08 0.53 -25.87
CA ASN A 625 -11.34 0.06 -24.50
C ASN A 625 -11.64 -1.44 -24.39
N LYS A 626 -11.19 -2.25 -25.37
CA LYS A 626 -11.25 -3.71 -25.32
C LYS A 626 -9.84 -4.27 -25.48
N VAL A 627 -9.52 -5.26 -24.66
CA VAL A 627 -8.25 -5.99 -24.75
C VAL A 627 -8.43 -7.13 -25.75
N HIS A 628 -7.55 -7.17 -26.75
CA HIS A 628 -7.46 -8.25 -27.72
C HIS A 628 -6.18 -9.03 -27.47
N VAL A 629 -6.33 -10.35 -27.32
CA VAL A 629 -5.22 -11.25 -26.98
C VAL A 629 -4.91 -12.11 -28.19
N PHE A 630 -3.62 -12.24 -28.50
CA PHE A 630 -3.11 -13.06 -29.59
C PHE A 630 -2.12 -14.06 -29.00
N VAL A 631 -2.31 -15.32 -29.27
CA VAL A 631 -1.40 -16.42 -28.91
C VAL A 631 -0.71 -16.88 -30.21
N ALA A 632 0.53 -17.31 -30.11
CA ALA A 632 1.20 -17.94 -31.26
C ALA A 632 0.38 -19.18 -31.67
N GLU A 633 0.10 -19.34 -32.96
CA GLU A 633 -0.65 -20.48 -33.54
C GLU A 633 -2.16 -20.54 -33.17
N ASP A 634 -2.71 -19.54 -32.48
CA ASP A 634 -4.13 -19.53 -32.15
C ASP A 634 -4.97 -19.07 -33.37
N SER A 635 -5.95 -19.88 -33.73
CA SER A 635 -6.92 -19.60 -34.82
C SER A 635 -8.24 -18.98 -34.32
N CYS A 636 -8.32 -18.60 -33.03
CA CYS A 636 -9.61 -18.27 -32.41
C CYS A 636 -10.01 -16.79 -32.54
N HIS A 637 -9.13 -15.89 -32.98
CA HIS A 637 -9.49 -14.47 -33.07
C HIS A 637 -10.48 -14.23 -34.23
N PRO A 638 -11.61 -13.55 -34.00
CA PRO A 638 -12.69 -13.39 -35.02
C PRO A 638 -12.24 -12.73 -36.32
N MET A 639 -11.23 -11.87 -36.28
CA MET A 639 -10.69 -11.12 -37.43
C MET A 639 -9.36 -11.68 -37.94
N LEU A 640 -9.05 -12.96 -37.66
CA LEU A 640 -7.73 -13.50 -38.01
C LEU A 640 -7.52 -13.52 -39.53
N LYS A 641 -8.56 -13.71 -40.30
CA LYS A 641 -8.50 -13.73 -41.77
C LYS A 641 -8.10 -12.36 -42.32
N GLU A 642 -8.76 -11.31 -41.87
CA GLU A 642 -8.46 -9.92 -42.26
C GLU A 642 -7.09 -9.48 -41.78
N ILE A 643 -6.67 -9.92 -40.60
CA ILE A 643 -5.32 -9.65 -40.07
C ILE A 643 -4.28 -10.30 -40.96
N ASN A 644 -4.49 -11.53 -41.41
CA ASN A 644 -3.55 -12.22 -42.30
C ASN A 644 -3.50 -11.57 -43.70
N GLU A 645 -4.65 -11.20 -44.27
CA GLU A 645 -4.69 -10.49 -45.55
C GLU A 645 -3.90 -9.16 -45.48
N PHE A 646 -4.10 -8.38 -44.41
CA PHE A 646 -3.36 -7.13 -44.18
C PHE A 646 -1.87 -7.37 -43.95
N TRP A 647 -1.50 -8.44 -43.21
CA TRP A 647 -0.11 -8.83 -43.01
C TRP A 647 0.60 -9.13 -44.32
N GLU A 648 -0.03 -9.87 -45.26
CA GLU A 648 0.57 -10.20 -46.56
C GLU A 648 0.80 -8.92 -47.41
N GLU A 649 -0.16 -7.99 -47.44
CA GLU A 649 0.03 -6.69 -48.06
C GLU A 649 1.19 -5.91 -47.48
N LEU A 650 1.29 -5.90 -46.13
CA LEU A 650 2.35 -5.22 -45.42
C LEU A 650 3.71 -5.88 -45.66
N LEU A 651 3.77 -7.20 -45.71
CA LEU A 651 4.95 -7.99 -45.96
C LEU A 651 5.57 -7.69 -47.36
N ILE A 652 4.75 -7.49 -48.38
CA ILE A 652 5.21 -7.07 -49.71
C ILE A 652 5.96 -5.75 -49.60
N LYS A 653 5.36 -4.74 -48.95
CA LYS A 653 6.00 -3.41 -48.76
C LYS A 653 7.28 -3.48 -47.90
N MET A 654 7.29 -4.38 -46.89
CA MET A 654 8.46 -4.58 -46.03
C MET A 654 9.62 -5.22 -46.81
N LYS A 655 9.34 -6.18 -47.72
CA LYS A 655 10.36 -6.80 -48.58
C LYS A 655 10.99 -5.78 -49.52
N GLU A 656 10.22 -4.82 -50.05
CA GLU A 656 10.73 -3.74 -50.90
C GLU A 656 11.76 -2.86 -50.19
N VAL A 657 11.64 -2.68 -48.87
CA VAL A 657 12.62 -1.91 -48.06
C VAL A 657 13.68 -2.80 -47.41
N GLY A 658 13.79 -4.07 -47.80
CA GLY A 658 14.88 -4.98 -47.41
C GLY A 658 14.63 -5.86 -46.22
N TYR A 659 13.38 -6.05 -45.80
CA TYR A 659 13.04 -7.07 -44.81
C TYR A 659 13.24 -8.49 -45.40
N LYS A 660 14.13 -9.26 -44.73
CA LYS A 660 14.46 -10.61 -45.24
C LYS A 660 13.62 -11.71 -44.63
N GLY A 661 12.90 -11.42 -43.53
CA GLY A 661 12.33 -12.48 -42.69
C GLY A 661 13.42 -13.34 -42.04
N SER A 662 13.16 -14.00 -40.94
CA SER A 662 14.01 -15.12 -40.56
C SER A 662 13.75 -16.24 -41.58
N ASP A 663 14.80 -16.70 -42.29
CA ASP A 663 14.75 -18.00 -42.96
C ASP A 663 14.42 -19.02 -41.88
N ASP A 664 13.29 -19.72 -42.03
CA ASP A 664 12.55 -20.51 -41.04
C ASP A 664 13.29 -21.74 -40.49
N ASN A 665 14.56 -21.66 -40.23
CA ASN A 665 15.37 -22.73 -39.63
C ASN A 665 15.73 -22.49 -38.16
N ASP A 666 15.25 -21.44 -37.51
CA ASP A 666 15.60 -21.11 -36.12
C ASP A 666 14.56 -21.57 -35.06
N ASP A 667 13.36 -21.90 -35.48
CA ASP A 667 12.32 -22.46 -34.61
C ASP A 667 11.99 -23.90 -35.01
N ASP A 668 12.84 -24.86 -34.57
CA ASP A 668 12.54 -26.29 -34.61
C ASP A 668 11.43 -26.62 -33.62
N ASP A 669 10.19 -26.38 -33.97
CA ASP A 669 9.06 -27.14 -33.46
C ASP A 669 8.78 -28.25 -34.49
N ASP A 670 9.41 -29.43 -34.28
CA ASP A 670 9.02 -30.67 -34.91
C ASP A 670 7.61 -31.04 -34.48
N ASP A 671 6.62 -30.57 -35.17
CA ASP A 671 5.36 -31.26 -35.41
C ASP A 671 4.96 -30.95 -36.86
N ASP A 672 4.86 -32.02 -37.64
CA ASP A 672 4.43 -32.07 -39.02
C ASP A 672 3.17 -31.22 -39.24
N ASP A 673 3.35 -30.00 -39.76
CA ASP A 673 2.36 -29.41 -40.65
C ASP A 673 2.99 -28.22 -41.40
N GLU A 674 2.93 -28.29 -42.69
CA GLU A 674 3.32 -27.28 -43.68
C GLU A 674 2.77 -25.89 -43.32
N ILE A 675 3.64 -24.87 -43.42
CA ILE A 675 3.30 -23.45 -43.44
C ILE A 675 3.13 -22.80 -42.06
N SER A 676 4.11 -22.77 -41.18
CA SER A 676 4.21 -21.70 -40.18
C SER A 676 4.89 -20.47 -40.79
N LEU A 677 4.12 -19.67 -41.49
CA LEU A 677 4.51 -18.35 -42.00
C LEU A 677 4.74 -17.39 -40.83
N GLY A 678 5.84 -17.51 -40.07
CA GLY A 678 6.35 -16.50 -39.13
C GLY A 678 5.33 -15.69 -38.32
N ARG A 679 4.22 -16.29 -37.88
CA ARG A 679 3.04 -15.62 -37.30
C ARG A 679 3.16 -15.51 -35.78
N HIS A 680 4.17 -14.78 -35.33
CA HIS A 680 4.32 -14.50 -33.92
C HIS A 680 3.21 -13.58 -33.38
N SER A 681 2.78 -13.80 -32.17
CA SER A 681 1.67 -13.06 -31.53
C SER A 681 1.85 -11.54 -31.54
N GLU A 682 3.12 -11.03 -31.50
CA GLU A 682 3.43 -9.60 -31.57
C GLU A 682 3.05 -9.00 -32.93
N LYS A 683 3.40 -9.71 -34.02
CA LYS A 683 3.07 -9.26 -35.39
C LYS A 683 1.56 -9.16 -35.55
N LEU A 684 0.81 -10.17 -35.09
CA LEU A 684 -0.66 -10.17 -35.16
C LEU A 684 -1.25 -9.01 -34.36
N ALA A 685 -0.75 -8.76 -33.14
CA ALA A 685 -1.22 -7.66 -32.29
C ALA A 685 -0.95 -6.28 -32.93
N VAL A 686 0.24 -6.08 -33.50
CA VAL A 686 0.60 -4.84 -34.18
C VAL A 686 -0.26 -4.61 -35.43
N VAL A 687 -0.43 -5.64 -36.27
CA VAL A 687 -1.28 -5.56 -37.46
C VAL A 687 -2.74 -5.24 -37.12
N PHE A 688 -3.30 -5.93 -36.13
CA PHE A 688 -4.63 -5.63 -35.64
C PHE A 688 -4.74 -4.18 -35.16
N GLY A 689 -3.73 -3.70 -34.43
CA GLY A 689 -3.67 -2.32 -33.97
C GLY A 689 -3.66 -1.32 -35.13
N LEU A 690 -2.90 -1.60 -36.20
CA LEU A 690 -2.85 -0.77 -37.40
C LEU A 690 -4.21 -0.71 -38.11
N MET A 691 -4.90 -1.83 -38.23
CA MET A 691 -6.22 -1.92 -38.88
C MET A 691 -7.31 -1.18 -38.12
N MET A 692 -7.29 -1.25 -36.78
CA MET A 692 -8.41 -0.86 -35.94
C MET A 692 -8.30 0.55 -35.34
N SER A 693 -7.14 1.19 -35.43
CA SER A 693 -6.87 2.54 -34.92
C SER A 693 -6.69 3.55 -36.05
N LYS A 694 -6.85 4.84 -35.75
CA LYS A 694 -6.72 5.91 -36.73
C LYS A 694 -5.26 6.11 -37.15
N ASP A 695 -5.04 6.59 -38.38
CA ASP A 695 -3.71 6.94 -38.85
C ASP A 695 -3.04 7.95 -37.92
N GLY A 696 -1.75 7.72 -37.64
CA GLY A 696 -0.96 8.55 -36.71
C GLY A 696 -1.15 8.26 -35.23
N GLU A 697 -2.12 7.42 -34.85
CA GLU A 697 -2.31 7.02 -33.46
C GLU A 697 -1.23 6.03 -33.01
N SER A 698 -0.61 6.26 -31.83
CA SER A 698 0.41 5.37 -31.29
C SER A 698 -0.17 4.03 -30.85
N LEU A 699 0.56 2.94 -31.07
CA LEU A 699 0.18 1.60 -30.66
C LEU A 699 0.94 1.18 -29.42
N TYR A 700 0.26 0.47 -28.52
CA TYR A 700 0.85 -0.11 -27.32
C TYR A 700 0.53 -1.59 -27.25
N VAL A 701 1.54 -2.43 -27.39
CA VAL A 701 1.46 -3.90 -27.36
C VAL A 701 2.20 -4.43 -26.15
N VAL A 702 1.64 -5.40 -25.45
CA VAL A 702 2.29 -6.06 -24.33
C VAL A 702 2.51 -7.54 -24.67
N LYS A 703 3.68 -8.07 -24.31
CA LYS A 703 4.05 -9.46 -24.51
C LYS A 703 4.50 -10.09 -23.18
N ASN A 704 4.08 -11.35 -22.97
CA ASN A 704 4.47 -12.13 -21.79
C ASN A 704 5.91 -12.66 -21.81
N LEU A 705 6.50 -12.78 -22.99
CA LEU A 705 7.88 -13.24 -23.22
C LEU A 705 8.75 -12.11 -23.78
N ARG A 706 10.05 -12.33 -23.88
CA ARG A 706 10.96 -11.41 -24.58
C ARG A 706 10.65 -11.40 -26.07
N ILE A 707 10.68 -10.21 -26.70
CA ILE A 707 10.52 -10.08 -28.15
C ILE A 707 11.67 -10.79 -28.87
N CYS A 708 11.42 -11.52 -29.96
CA CYS A 708 12.46 -12.16 -30.77
C CYS A 708 13.06 -11.16 -31.78
N GLY A 709 14.22 -11.51 -32.37
CA GLY A 709 14.93 -10.69 -33.36
C GLY A 709 14.08 -10.34 -34.55
N ASP A 710 13.43 -11.32 -35.12
CA ASP A 710 12.56 -11.17 -36.29
C ASP A 710 11.36 -10.23 -36.02
N CYS A 711 10.64 -10.40 -34.90
CA CYS A 711 9.57 -9.47 -34.53
C CYS A 711 10.07 -8.05 -34.26
N HIS A 712 11.25 -7.91 -33.62
CA HIS A 712 11.87 -6.61 -33.41
C HIS A 712 12.16 -5.88 -34.72
N ASP A 713 12.78 -6.57 -35.68
CA ASP A 713 13.11 -6.01 -37.00
C ASP A 713 11.87 -5.73 -37.85
N ALA A 714 10.87 -6.62 -37.83
CA ALA A 714 9.59 -6.42 -38.48
C ALA A 714 8.91 -5.14 -37.97
N ILE A 715 8.75 -5.00 -36.65
CA ILE A 715 8.07 -3.83 -36.05
C ILE A 715 8.84 -2.55 -36.25
N LYS A 716 10.18 -2.59 -36.28
CA LYS A 716 11.04 -1.48 -36.61
C LYS A 716 10.76 -0.96 -38.03
N ILE A 717 10.72 -1.85 -39.04
CA ILE A 717 10.38 -1.51 -40.43
C ILE A 717 8.94 -1.00 -40.54
N ILE A 718 7.97 -1.67 -39.90
CA ILE A 718 6.56 -1.24 -39.85
C ILE A 718 6.45 0.20 -39.36
N SER A 719 7.16 0.54 -38.27
CA SER A 719 7.14 1.91 -37.75
C SER A 719 7.67 2.97 -38.70
N GLY A 720 8.62 2.59 -39.58
CA GLY A 720 9.14 3.42 -40.66
C GLY A 720 8.15 3.61 -41.80
N LEU A 721 7.51 2.52 -42.25
CA LEU A 721 6.54 2.51 -43.34
C LEU A 721 5.25 3.24 -43.01
N THR A 722 4.76 3.07 -41.78
CA THR A 722 3.46 3.62 -41.31
C THR A 722 3.58 4.98 -40.64
N PHE A 723 4.82 5.46 -40.41
CA PHE A 723 5.14 6.68 -39.62
C PHE A 723 4.49 6.72 -38.26
N ARG A 724 4.17 5.53 -37.70
CA ARG A 724 3.50 5.39 -36.39
C ARG A 724 4.52 5.05 -35.29
N GLU A 725 4.25 5.57 -34.13
CA GLU A 725 4.98 5.18 -32.92
C GLU A 725 4.37 3.89 -32.38
N ILE A 726 5.17 2.84 -32.28
CA ILE A 726 4.78 1.52 -31.78
C ILE A 726 5.59 1.20 -30.56
N THR A 727 4.96 1.06 -29.42
CA THR A 727 5.62 0.65 -28.17
C THR A 727 5.28 -0.80 -27.88
N VAL A 728 6.29 -1.65 -27.79
CA VAL A 728 6.17 -3.03 -27.34
C VAL A 728 6.79 -3.16 -25.95
N ARG A 729 6.00 -3.55 -24.98
CA ARG A 729 6.47 -3.93 -23.66
C ARG A 729 6.64 -5.43 -23.61
N ASP A 730 7.86 -5.91 -23.47
CA ASP A 730 8.16 -7.31 -23.27
C ASP A 730 8.35 -7.64 -21.77
N ALA A 731 8.72 -8.87 -21.44
CA ALA A 731 8.90 -9.34 -20.05
C ALA A 731 10.01 -8.58 -19.30
N ARG A 732 10.92 -7.85 -19.99
CA ARG A 732 12.08 -7.20 -19.36
C ARG A 732 12.08 -5.68 -19.53
N ARG A 733 11.64 -5.14 -20.68
CA ARG A 733 11.74 -3.71 -21.01
C ARG A 733 10.75 -3.24 -22.05
N PHE A 734 10.84 -1.97 -22.38
CA PHE A 734 10.08 -1.36 -23.45
C PHE A 734 10.95 -1.20 -24.70
N HIS A 735 10.34 -1.42 -25.86
CA HIS A 735 10.88 -1.16 -27.18
C HIS A 735 9.98 -0.11 -27.84
N CYS A 736 10.46 1.13 -27.93
CA CYS A 736 9.72 2.21 -28.59
C CYS A 736 10.25 2.37 -30.02
N PHE A 737 9.44 1.97 -30.99
CA PHE A 737 9.76 2.04 -32.41
C PHE A 737 9.17 3.32 -33.00
N LYS A 738 10.01 4.11 -33.66
CA LYS A 738 9.60 5.36 -34.29
C LYS A 738 10.49 5.66 -35.49
N GLY A 739 9.87 5.88 -36.68
CA GLY A 739 10.59 6.22 -37.90
C GLY A 739 11.69 5.21 -38.28
N GLY A 740 11.41 3.91 -38.12
CA GLY A 740 12.35 2.85 -38.43
C GLY A 740 13.49 2.64 -37.43
N LYS A 741 13.43 3.24 -36.25
CA LYS A 741 14.42 3.08 -35.17
C LYS A 741 13.78 2.61 -33.91
N CYS A 742 14.51 1.82 -33.09
CA CYS A 742 14.09 1.42 -31.77
C CYS A 742 14.86 2.17 -30.69
N SER A 743 14.20 2.49 -29.56
CA SER A 743 14.82 3.13 -28.38
C SER A 743 15.94 2.28 -27.76
N CYS A 744 15.96 0.97 -28.01
CA CYS A 744 17.01 0.08 -27.51
C CYS A 744 18.35 0.20 -28.25
N GLY A 745 18.39 0.89 -29.41
CA GLY A 745 19.59 1.01 -30.23
C GLY A 745 20.12 -0.34 -30.72
N ASP A 746 19.24 -1.32 -30.88
CA ASP A 746 19.53 -2.71 -31.23
C ASP A 746 20.45 -3.44 -30.23
N TYR A 747 20.58 -2.90 -29.02
CA TYR A 747 21.28 -3.50 -27.86
C TYR A 747 20.29 -4.08 -26.84
N TRP A 748 19.87 -5.33 -27.08
CA TRP A 748 18.80 -5.91 -26.29
C TRP A 748 18.89 -7.44 -26.13
#